data_ef3f7f0b387cd21611dfe1ae77e99ee9
#
_entry.id   ef3f7f0b387cd21611dfe1ae77e99ee9
#
_cell.length_a   1.000
_cell.length_b   1.000
_cell.length_c   1.000
_cell.angle_alpha   90.00
_cell.angle_beta   90.00
_cell.angle_gamma   90.00
#
_symmetry.space_group_name_H-M   'P 1'
#
loop_
_entity.id
_entity.type
_entity.pdbx_description
1 polymer ?
#
loop_
_entity_poly.entity_id
_entity_poly.type
_entity_poly.pdbx_seq_one_letter_code
_entity_poly.pdbx_strand_id
1 'polypeptide(L)'
;MTNKNSSDESRETPDRIDVPHSRRNDDDESNVHTEAVAFDPFADDDEAHTEAVAFDPFADDDEAHTEAVAFDPFADDDGTDDDLEATEHASTPGIARGASSSDNSNDEAHTEAVAFDPFADDDEEDTDDIASFSTADPDEITGPLAERKGKSGASNKKKPVSNLEPGERSRRKALSEFRRLRGTRRRGAEIAGGMVRLPFIPPTDPEQAVIDPTDAIEKGVEPPTLKRGDIIAGQYEILGPIAHGGLGWVYIATDHNVADRYVVLKGMMATENEHERAVAESERAFLAEITHPGIVKIFNFIDDPRVEGGFIVMEYVGGPSLRARRRRMPRNLLDVDVAIGYILEVLPALDYLHSRGVVYNDLKPDNIIITEDQVKLIDLGAVTGIGAFGHIFGTKGFQAPEIATTGPTVASDIYTVGRTLASLIVALKVKNGAYTGDLPTPDEEPLFREYMSLYRLLLRATNPDPKVRFASASAMANQLVGVLREILAIRDGRQYAHLDTRFTAQRSTYGTKHIVFRTDQLLDGVERSVEISPSEVVAALPTPLTDTSDPGAALLSAASFTETSDLMDTLNSAMRNPDMENSVEIPLTMVRAHLDVGQTVEAKELLESLEPRLGNDWRFHWHSGVVGLLSGDFATAQACFNKVLFILPGEPAPKLALAATDELLLQQQGVNTSKLLDTEATRAASALAYAQRVPVDDYSGVPGWDHVTLDPVALRFHAMRLYGLVWATNPTTVSSAFGLARQLMAEGLIDSAVTALDRVPQNSRHNRLARFTTILILISDASLLTETRIRRAARRLATMPTNEPRLEQVKLAVLSAALNWLRRRGKDGLGPVSTEPIFDAEFTERGLRLGLERGLRHMARQTQFPLHRFRLVDMANKIRPRTWF
;
A
#
# COMPACT_ATOMS: atom_id res chain seq x y z
N MET A 1 60.77 -28.31 -23.70
CA MET A 1 61.15 -29.50 -24.50
C MET A 1 59.91 -29.83 -25.31
N THR A 2 59.84 -29.33 -26.53
CA THR A 2 60.07 -29.97 -27.83
C THR A 2 59.00 -30.99 -28.12
N ASN A 3 58.23 -30.97 -29.08
CA ASN A 3 58.22 -30.56 -30.52
C ASN A 3 57.14 -31.40 -31.17
N LYS A 4 56.30 -30.82 -31.94
CA LYS A 4 56.29 -30.70 -33.40
C LYS A 4 55.59 -31.85 -34.18
N ASN A 5 54.69 -31.40 -35.00
CA ASN A 5 54.47 -31.63 -36.44
C ASN A 5 53.51 -32.82 -36.75
N SER A 6 52.71 -32.73 -37.72
CA SER A 6 52.40 -31.90 -38.90
C SER A 6 51.67 -32.78 -39.91
N SER A 7 50.84 -32.13 -40.72
CA SER A 7 50.48 -32.34 -42.10
C SER A 7 49.58 -33.51 -42.45
N ASP A 8 48.73 -33.56 -43.42
CA ASP A 8 48.40 -32.70 -44.55
C ASP A 8 47.29 -33.37 -45.37
N GLU A 9 46.50 -32.55 -46.01
CA GLU A 9 45.86 -32.75 -47.36
C GLU A 9 44.98 -33.98 -47.60
N SER A 10 43.80 -33.88 -48.22
CA SER A 10 43.38 -33.27 -49.49
C SER A 10 41.90 -33.54 -49.74
N ARG A 11 41.17 -32.55 -50.19
CA ARG A 11 40.39 -32.34 -51.41
C ARG A 11 39.68 -33.55 -52.01
N GLU A 12 38.33 -33.36 -52.22
CA GLU A 12 37.71 -33.33 -53.54
C GLU A 12 36.15 -33.15 -53.45
N THR A 13 35.64 -32.10 -54.09
CA THR A 13 34.33 -32.00 -54.73
C THR A 13 34.56 -32.32 -56.22
N PRO A 14 33.59 -32.54 -57.16
CA PRO A 14 32.20 -32.04 -57.22
C PRO A 14 31.18 -33.07 -57.83
N ASP A 15 29.84 -32.73 -57.90
CA ASP A 15 29.21 -32.52 -59.19
C ASP A 15 27.67 -32.23 -59.05
N ARG A 16 27.30 -31.24 -59.83
CA ARG A 16 25.94 -30.87 -60.19
C ARG A 16 25.37 -31.83 -61.19
N ILE A 17 24.02 -32.01 -61.28
CA ILE A 17 23.25 -32.10 -62.53
C ILE A 17 21.78 -31.64 -62.37
N ASP A 18 21.36 -30.87 -63.32
CA ASP A 18 20.27 -30.07 -63.75
C ASP A 18 18.84 -30.64 -63.72
N VAL A 19 17.96 -29.65 -63.76
CA VAL A 19 16.50 -29.58 -64.04
C VAL A 19 16.14 -30.11 -65.45
N PRO A 20 14.89 -30.59 -65.78
CA PRO A 20 14.04 -29.67 -66.49
C PRO A 20 12.54 -29.63 -66.12
N HIS A 21 11.97 -28.44 -66.47
CA HIS A 21 10.57 -28.10 -66.59
C HIS A 21 9.74 -28.95 -67.47
N SER A 22 8.40 -29.21 -67.19
CA SER A 22 7.31 -28.86 -68.12
C SER A 22 5.89 -29.10 -67.52
N ARG A 23 5.10 -28.02 -67.51
CA ARG A 23 3.72 -27.78 -67.95
C ARG A 23 2.59 -28.75 -67.64
N ARG A 24 1.60 -28.13 -66.89
CA ARG A 24 0.14 -28.06 -67.11
C ARG A 24 -0.65 -29.34 -67.41
N ASN A 25 -1.65 -29.67 -66.64
CA ASN A 25 -3.08 -29.40 -66.89
C ASN A 25 -3.94 -29.77 -65.67
N ASP A 26 -5.01 -29.01 -65.59
CA ASP A 26 -6.21 -28.94 -64.81
C ASP A 26 -6.86 -30.29 -64.41
N ASP A 27 -7.46 -30.26 -63.22
CA ASP A 27 -8.84 -30.53 -62.88
C ASP A 27 -8.99 -31.40 -61.58
N ASP A 28 -9.87 -30.88 -60.71
CA ASP A 28 -10.78 -31.46 -59.74
C ASP A 28 -10.29 -31.83 -58.32
N GLU A 29 -10.81 -30.95 -57.44
CA GLU A 29 -11.54 -31.19 -56.19
C GLU A 29 -11.04 -32.23 -55.15
N SER A 30 -10.49 -31.76 -54.09
CA SER A 30 -11.02 -31.89 -52.73
C SER A 30 -10.12 -31.12 -51.71
N ASN A 31 -10.61 -29.96 -51.36
CA ASN A 31 -10.10 -29.15 -50.26
C ASN A 31 -10.34 -29.89 -48.95
N VAL A 32 -9.29 -30.36 -48.29
CA VAL A 32 -9.25 -30.53 -46.87
C VAL A 32 -8.25 -29.53 -46.35
N HIS A 33 -8.74 -28.33 -46.06
CA HIS A 33 -8.05 -27.38 -45.19
C HIS A 33 -8.08 -27.91 -43.76
N THR A 34 -6.99 -28.45 -43.28
CA THR A 34 -6.70 -28.49 -41.85
C THR A 34 -6.17 -27.12 -41.47
N GLU A 35 -7.09 -26.20 -41.10
CA GLU A 35 -6.74 -25.04 -40.31
C GLU A 35 -6.23 -25.53 -38.96
N ALA A 36 -4.97 -25.27 -38.70
CA ALA A 36 -4.44 -25.37 -37.36
C ALA A 36 -5.11 -24.27 -36.54
N VAL A 37 -6.18 -24.62 -35.81
CA VAL A 37 -6.78 -23.79 -34.79
C VAL A 37 -5.72 -23.66 -33.66
N ALA A 38 -5.13 -22.51 -33.55
CA ALA A 38 -4.31 -22.18 -32.43
C ALA A 38 -5.18 -22.34 -31.16
N PHE A 39 -4.90 -23.36 -30.38
CA PHE A 39 -5.55 -23.59 -29.08
C PHE A 39 -5.07 -22.50 -28.12
N ASP A 40 -5.93 -21.55 -27.81
CA ASP A 40 -5.72 -20.62 -26.71
C ASP A 40 -6.18 -21.29 -25.40
N PRO A 41 -5.25 -21.73 -24.53
CA PRO A 41 -5.62 -22.41 -23.30
C PRO A 41 -6.30 -21.49 -22.28
N PHE A 42 -6.46 -20.20 -22.61
CA PHE A 42 -6.99 -19.17 -21.72
C PHE A 42 -8.27 -18.50 -22.22
N ALA A 43 -8.80 -18.92 -23.38
CA ALA A 43 -10.10 -18.46 -23.83
C ALA A 43 -11.18 -18.93 -22.84
N ASP A 44 -11.86 -17.97 -22.22
CA ASP A 44 -13.02 -18.25 -21.39
C ASP A 44 -14.16 -18.75 -22.31
N ASP A 45 -14.64 -19.98 -22.12
CA ASP A 45 -15.75 -20.63 -22.85
C ASP A 45 -17.13 -20.00 -22.54
N ASP A 46 -17.21 -18.72 -22.23
CA ASP A 46 -18.46 -17.99 -21.92
C ASP A 46 -18.86 -16.98 -23.03
N GLU A 47 -18.47 -17.18 -24.30
CA GLU A 47 -19.02 -16.37 -25.36
C GLU A 47 -20.42 -16.89 -25.80
N ALA A 48 -21.43 -16.27 -25.24
CA ALA A 48 -22.76 -16.22 -25.85
C ALA A 48 -22.68 -15.28 -27.05
N HIS A 49 -23.05 -15.76 -28.23
CA HIS A 49 -23.16 -14.98 -29.44
C HIS A 49 -23.87 -13.64 -29.22
N THR A 50 -23.16 -12.55 -29.36
CA THR A 50 -23.72 -11.24 -29.63
C THR A 50 -23.21 -10.79 -30.98
N GLU A 51 -24.14 -10.62 -31.93
CA GLU A 51 -23.86 -10.01 -33.22
C GLU A 51 -23.20 -8.65 -33.04
N ALA A 52 -22.09 -8.46 -33.74
CA ALA A 52 -21.37 -7.20 -33.75
C ALA A 52 -22.17 -6.18 -34.59
N VAL A 53 -22.75 -5.20 -33.91
CA VAL A 53 -23.21 -3.97 -34.54
C VAL A 53 -22.00 -3.03 -34.61
N ALA A 54 -21.62 -2.65 -35.81
CA ALA A 54 -20.57 -1.68 -36.05
C ALA A 54 -21.00 -0.32 -35.48
N PHE A 55 -20.21 0.23 -34.59
CA PHE A 55 -20.40 1.56 -34.03
C PHE A 55 -19.66 2.58 -34.92
N ASP A 56 -20.40 3.50 -35.48
CA ASP A 56 -19.86 4.66 -36.22
C ASP A 56 -19.77 5.85 -35.26
N PRO A 57 -18.57 6.37 -34.96
CA PRO A 57 -18.40 7.46 -34.01
C PRO A 57 -18.73 8.87 -34.53
N PHE A 58 -19.30 9.00 -35.74
CA PHE A 58 -19.59 10.30 -36.38
C PHE A 58 -21.01 10.49 -36.87
N ALA A 59 -21.99 9.74 -36.35
CA ALA A 59 -23.40 10.02 -36.67
C ALA A 59 -23.96 10.99 -35.61
N ASP A 60 -24.26 12.20 -36.06
CA ASP A 60 -24.92 13.27 -35.33
C ASP A 60 -26.40 12.99 -35.11
N ASP A 61 -26.84 13.35 -33.86
CA ASP A 61 -28.12 13.94 -33.39
C ASP A 61 -29.48 13.41 -33.85
N ASP A 62 -30.33 13.13 -32.86
CA ASP A 62 -31.47 14.03 -32.51
C ASP A 62 -32.29 13.47 -31.31
N GLU A 63 -32.44 14.33 -30.34
CA GLU A 63 -33.52 14.50 -29.32
C GLU A 63 -34.34 13.27 -28.86
N ALA A 64 -34.14 12.84 -27.62
CA ALA A 64 -35.22 12.28 -26.79
C ALA A 64 -35.04 12.69 -25.34
N HIS A 65 -35.98 13.48 -24.84
CA HIS A 65 -36.19 13.85 -23.46
C HIS A 65 -36.38 12.60 -22.59
N THR A 66 -35.53 12.41 -21.56
CA THR A 66 -35.83 11.58 -20.44
C THR A 66 -35.73 12.39 -19.16
N GLU A 67 -36.90 12.53 -18.48
CA GLU A 67 -37.05 13.18 -17.20
C GLU A 67 -36.20 12.44 -16.15
N ALA A 68 -35.38 13.23 -15.46
CA ALA A 68 -34.62 12.75 -14.30
C ALA A 68 -35.54 12.70 -13.08
N VAL A 69 -35.79 11.49 -12.59
CA VAL A 69 -36.40 11.31 -11.26
C VAL A 69 -35.28 11.46 -10.22
N ALA A 70 -35.38 12.49 -9.44
CA ALA A 70 -34.51 12.75 -8.31
C ALA A 70 -34.79 11.72 -7.21
N PHE A 71 -33.78 10.99 -6.80
CA PHE A 71 -33.81 10.11 -5.63
C PHE A 71 -33.45 10.95 -4.39
N ASP A 72 -34.39 11.08 -3.46
CA ASP A 72 -34.22 11.73 -2.16
C ASP A 72 -33.86 10.64 -1.12
N PRO A 73 -32.66 10.69 -0.49
CA PRO A 73 -32.26 9.70 0.50
C PRO A 73 -32.78 9.95 1.92
N PHE A 74 -33.71 10.88 2.16
CA PHE A 74 -34.21 11.26 3.49
C PHE A 74 -35.74 11.18 3.66
N ALA A 75 -36.40 10.21 3.01
CA ALA A 75 -37.81 9.97 3.33
C ALA A 75 -37.88 9.02 4.54
N ASP A 76 -38.34 9.56 5.65
CA ASP A 76 -38.69 8.87 6.89
C ASP A 76 -39.88 7.93 6.66
N ASP A 77 -39.77 6.69 7.15
CA ASP A 77 -40.90 5.77 7.26
C ASP A 77 -41.20 5.56 8.75
N ASP A 78 -42.28 6.20 9.20
CA ASP A 78 -42.92 6.01 10.51
C ASP A 78 -43.83 4.80 10.50
N GLY A 79 -43.71 3.92 11.50
CA GLY A 79 -44.76 2.89 11.69
C GLY A 79 -44.46 1.83 12.74
N THR A 80 -44.63 2.18 13.97
CA THR A 80 -45.43 1.54 15.09
C THR A 80 -45.19 0.07 15.48
N ASP A 81 -44.84 -0.04 16.76
CA ASP A 81 -45.42 -0.92 17.86
C ASP A 81 -45.25 -2.42 17.76
N ASP A 82 -44.74 -3.09 18.75
CA ASP A 82 -45.19 -3.44 20.09
C ASP A 82 -44.30 -4.48 20.79
N ASP A 83 -43.98 -4.14 22.04
CA ASP A 83 -43.95 -4.95 23.29
C ASP A 83 -43.23 -6.34 23.39
N LEU A 84 -42.38 -6.47 24.36
CA LEU A 84 -42.48 -7.13 25.67
C LEU A 84 -41.15 -7.62 26.26
N GLU A 85 -40.82 -7.02 27.39
CA GLU A 85 -40.32 -7.59 28.69
C GLU A 85 -39.14 -8.57 28.69
N ALA A 86 -38.05 -8.17 29.29
CA ALA A 86 -37.67 -8.14 30.74
C ALA A 86 -37.17 -9.47 31.33
N THR A 87 -36.09 -9.40 31.98
CA THR A 87 -35.61 -9.78 33.33
C THR A 87 -34.17 -10.26 33.30
N GLU A 88 -33.26 -9.52 33.89
CA GLU A 88 -32.72 -9.54 35.27
C GLU A 88 -31.84 -10.77 35.65
N HIS A 89 -30.71 -10.51 36.08
CA HIS A 89 -29.93 -10.61 37.34
C HIS A 89 -28.48 -11.04 37.07
N ALA A 90 -27.52 -10.19 37.33
CA ALA A 90 -26.76 -9.91 38.56
C ALA A 90 -25.80 -11.04 39.02
N SER A 91 -24.53 -10.75 39.16
CA SER A 91 -23.78 -10.57 40.40
C SER A 91 -22.27 -10.74 40.22
N THR A 92 -21.59 -9.73 40.70
CA THR A 92 -20.19 -9.77 41.17
C THR A 92 -20.11 -10.36 42.59
N PRO A 93 -19.00 -10.84 43.12
CA PRO A 93 -17.96 -10.06 43.80
C PRO A 93 -16.55 -10.62 43.59
N GLY A 94 -15.38 -9.94 43.73
CA GLY A 94 -14.94 -9.02 44.75
C GLY A 94 -13.73 -9.58 45.51
N ILE A 95 -12.70 -8.71 45.82
CA ILE A 95 -11.70 -8.83 46.91
C ILE A 95 -10.41 -9.59 46.52
N ALA A 96 -9.20 -9.19 46.86
CA ALA A 96 -8.49 -8.02 47.44
C ALA A 96 -6.99 -8.36 47.57
N ARG A 97 -6.16 -7.33 47.59
CA ARG A 97 -4.96 -7.05 48.40
C ARG A 97 -3.76 -8.01 48.46
N GLY A 98 -2.61 -7.42 48.34
CA GLY A 98 -1.38 -7.84 48.98
C GLY A 98 -0.17 -7.00 48.58
N ALA A 99 0.26 -6.13 49.45
CA ALA A 99 1.40 -5.22 49.37
C ALA A 99 2.70 -5.89 49.86
N SER A 100 3.82 -5.32 49.48
CA SER A 100 5.02 -4.91 50.31
C SER A 100 6.30 -5.06 49.53
N SER A 101 7.02 -3.97 49.29
CA SER A 101 8.17 -3.40 50.03
C SER A 101 9.46 -4.22 49.84
N SER A 102 10.56 -3.69 49.41
CA SER A 102 11.51 -2.77 50.01
C SER A 102 12.84 -2.79 49.26
N ASP A 103 13.39 -1.62 49.07
CA ASP A 103 14.69 -1.10 49.45
C ASP A 103 16.01 -1.55 48.81
N ASN A 104 16.72 -0.53 48.43
CA ASN A 104 18.07 -0.05 48.69
C ASN A 104 19.03 0.10 47.47
N SER A 105 19.25 1.38 47.22
CA SER A 105 20.48 2.18 47.15
C SER A 105 21.75 1.56 46.54
N ASN A 106 22.38 2.29 45.61
CA ASN A 106 23.63 3.01 45.87
C ASN A 106 24.00 3.94 44.70
N ASP A 107 24.45 5.13 45.11
CA ASP A 107 25.07 6.20 44.32
C ASP A 107 26.40 5.77 43.70
N GLU A 108 26.65 6.24 42.50
CA GLU A 108 27.97 6.71 42.09
C GLU A 108 27.86 7.71 40.95
N ALA A 109 28.21 8.96 41.22
CA ALA A 109 28.26 10.09 40.30
C ALA A 109 29.53 10.04 39.45
N HIS A 110 29.36 10.01 38.10
CA HIS A 110 30.40 10.44 37.19
C HIS A 110 29.89 11.55 36.28
N THR A 111 30.45 12.76 36.52
CA THR A 111 30.33 13.94 35.66
C THR A 111 31.15 13.76 34.42
N GLU A 112 30.50 13.54 33.28
CA GLU A 112 31.12 13.75 31.95
C GLU A 112 30.48 14.95 31.27
N ALA A 113 31.34 15.82 30.70
CA ALA A 113 30.98 17.03 29.99
C ALA A 113 30.15 16.72 28.75
N VAL A 114 28.89 17.15 28.78
CA VAL A 114 27.99 17.05 27.66
C VAL A 114 28.21 18.22 26.71
N ALA A 115 28.52 17.95 25.45
CA ALA A 115 28.54 18.94 24.39
C ALA A 115 27.12 19.51 24.19
N PHE A 116 26.99 20.82 24.34
CA PHE A 116 25.72 21.54 24.22
C PHE A 116 25.22 21.51 22.77
N ASP A 117 24.09 20.91 22.56
CA ASP A 117 23.29 21.05 21.33
C ASP A 117 22.25 22.15 21.55
N PRO A 118 22.34 23.31 20.89
CA PRO A 118 21.41 24.41 21.11
C PRO A 118 19.94 24.09 20.71
N PHE A 119 19.70 22.95 20.12
CA PHE A 119 18.35 22.44 19.80
C PHE A 119 17.98 21.16 20.57
N ALA A 120 18.91 20.64 21.39
CA ALA A 120 18.57 19.58 22.31
C ALA A 120 17.93 20.25 23.53
N ASP A 121 16.62 20.27 23.59
CA ASP A 121 15.94 20.53 24.83
C ASP A 121 16.25 19.38 25.80
N ASP A 122 16.80 19.71 26.93
CA ASP A 122 16.97 18.77 28.06
C ASP A 122 15.61 18.19 28.42
N ASP A 123 15.48 16.85 28.34
CA ASP A 123 14.28 16.11 28.74
C ASP A 123 14.12 16.01 30.26
N GLU A 124 14.37 17.06 30.99
CA GLU A 124 14.09 17.05 32.45
C GLU A 124 13.56 18.41 32.93
N GLU A 125 12.34 18.28 33.50
CA GLU A 125 11.67 19.17 34.45
C GLU A 125 11.22 20.56 33.97
N ASP A 126 9.93 20.71 33.77
CA ASP A 126 9.00 21.36 34.65
C ASP A 126 7.59 21.35 34.07
N THR A 127 6.81 20.46 34.56
CA THR A 127 5.36 20.53 34.51
C THR A 127 4.89 21.38 35.65
N ASP A 128 4.66 22.63 35.43
CA ASP A 128 3.57 23.32 36.10
C ASP A 128 3.31 24.66 35.40
N ASP A 129 2.04 24.92 35.13
CA ASP A 129 1.46 26.14 34.57
C ASP A 129 1.38 26.32 33.05
N ILE A 130 0.68 25.39 32.36
CA ILE A 130 -0.18 25.79 31.23
C ILE A 130 -1.57 25.16 31.38
N ALA A 131 -2.55 26.03 31.50
CA ALA A 131 -3.95 25.77 31.69
C ALA A 131 -4.48 24.53 30.98
N SER A 132 -5.12 23.67 31.75
CA SER A 132 -5.96 22.56 31.32
C SER A 132 -6.96 22.99 30.26
N PHE A 133 -6.71 22.61 29.00
CA PHE A 133 -7.76 22.48 28.00
C PHE A 133 -8.27 21.03 28.06
N SER A 134 -9.42 20.91 28.71
CA SER A 134 -10.26 19.72 28.71
C SER A 134 -10.50 19.25 27.28
N THR A 135 -10.11 18.02 26.99
CA THR A 135 -10.54 17.26 25.81
C THR A 135 -12.01 16.92 26.00
N ALA A 136 -12.90 17.71 25.40
CA ALA A 136 -14.29 17.34 25.22
C ALA A 136 -14.42 16.49 23.96
N ASP A 137 -15.00 15.32 24.15
CA ASP A 137 -15.39 14.38 23.11
C ASP A 137 -16.30 15.04 22.06
N PRO A 138 -16.16 14.83 20.77
CA PRO A 138 -16.94 15.51 19.73
C PRO A 138 -18.41 15.08 19.61
N ASP A 139 -18.88 14.10 20.37
CA ASP A 139 -20.20 13.49 20.16
C ASP A 139 -21.32 13.90 21.14
N GLU A 140 -21.11 14.88 22.01
CA GLU A 140 -22.16 15.39 22.90
C GLU A 140 -22.52 16.88 22.65
N ILE A 141 -23.12 17.20 21.51
CA ILE A 141 -23.94 18.42 21.40
C ILE A 141 -25.17 18.14 20.50
N THR A 142 -26.15 17.51 21.07
CA THR A 142 -27.55 17.63 20.60
C THR A 142 -28.45 17.79 21.83
N GLY A 143 -28.85 19.06 22.08
CA GLY A 143 -29.90 19.37 23.05
C GLY A 143 -30.34 20.84 22.89
N PRO A 144 -31.65 21.14 23.00
CA PRO A 144 -32.23 22.38 22.49
C PRO A 144 -32.03 23.55 23.43
N LEU A 145 -31.92 24.72 22.78
CA LEU A 145 -31.93 26.05 23.37
C LEU A 145 -33.13 26.28 24.31
N ALA A 146 -32.88 26.48 25.56
CA ALA A 146 -33.82 27.08 26.50
C ALA A 146 -33.24 28.38 27.03
N GLU A 147 -34.01 29.42 26.81
CA GLU A 147 -33.81 30.79 27.36
C GLU A 147 -33.67 30.78 28.88
N ARG A 148 -32.63 31.40 29.42
CA ARG A 148 -32.62 31.87 30.81
C ARG A 148 -32.14 33.33 30.92
N LYS A 149 -33.10 34.13 31.37
CA LYS A 149 -32.94 35.50 31.79
C LYS A 149 -32.06 35.64 33.03
N GLY A 150 -31.16 36.58 32.97
CA GLY A 150 -30.60 37.43 33.92
C GLY A 150 -30.45 37.14 35.39
N LYS A 151 -29.23 37.35 35.90
CA LYS A 151 -28.98 38.22 37.10
C LYS A 151 -27.51 38.69 37.13
N SER A 152 -27.45 39.97 37.46
CA SER A 152 -26.30 40.84 37.57
C SER A 152 -25.30 40.50 38.66
N GLY A 153 -24.02 40.84 38.40
CA GLY A 153 -23.18 41.39 39.42
C GLY A 153 -21.84 40.72 39.65
N ALA A 154 -20.76 41.22 39.04
CA ALA A 154 -19.52 41.54 39.68
C ALA A 154 -18.56 42.19 38.70
N SER A 155 -18.11 43.36 39.01
CA SER A 155 -17.20 44.20 38.26
C SER A 155 -15.81 43.52 38.14
N ASN A 156 -15.31 43.35 36.92
CA ASN A 156 -13.90 43.16 36.71
C ASN A 156 -13.38 44.25 35.77
N LYS A 157 -12.39 45.00 36.23
CA LYS A 157 -11.82 46.18 35.61
C LYS A 157 -11.25 45.85 34.25
N LYS A 158 -11.87 46.37 33.20
CA LYS A 158 -11.28 46.37 31.85
C LYS A 158 -10.13 47.36 31.82
N LYS A 159 -8.92 46.90 31.42
CA LYS A 159 -7.84 47.78 30.97
C LYS A 159 -8.28 48.54 29.73
N PRO A 160 -7.83 49.79 29.52
CA PRO A 160 -8.33 50.63 28.43
C PRO A 160 -7.85 50.08 27.09
N VAL A 161 -8.82 49.87 26.19
CA VAL A 161 -8.58 49.63 24.77
C VAL A 161 -8.00 50.90 24.14
N SER A 162 -6.77 50.82 23.64
CA SER A 162 -6.07 51.89 22.93
C SER A 162 -6.89 52.48 21.80
N ASN A 163 -6.71 53.80 21.61
CA ASN A 163 -7.33 54.63 20.58
C ASN A 163 -6.88 54.21 19.16
N LEU A 164 -7.51 53.22 18.59
CA LEU A 164 -7.38 52.90 17.17
C LEU A 164 -8.39 53.74 16.37
N GLU A 165 -7.94 54.33 15.27
CA GLU A 165 -8.80 55.08 14.35
C GLU A 165 -10.00 54.25 13.82
N PRO A 166 -11.15 54.83 13.52
CA PRO A 166 -12.34 54.10 13.08
C PRO A 166 -12.12 53.19 11.85
N GLY A 167 -11.19 53.54 10.95
CA GLY A 167 -10.80 52.77 9.78
C GLY A 167 -10.03 51.50 10.12
N GLU A 168 -9.13 51.55 11.12
CA GLU A 168 -8.38 50.39 11.56
C GLU A 168 -9.25 49.35 12.30
N ARG A 169 -10.23 49.78 13.07
CA ARG A 169 -11.19 48.90 13.72
C ARG A 169 -12.07 48.15 12.70
N SER A 170 -12.52 48.83 11.64
CA SER A 170 -13.27 48.23 10.55
C SER A 170 -12.42 47.21 9.77
N ARG A 171 -11.16 47.54 9.51
CA ARG A 171 -10.23 46.64 8.82
C ARG A 171 -9.90 45.39 9.65
N ARG A 172 -9.61 45.51 10.94
CA ARG A 172 -9.40 44.38 11.86
C ARG A 172 -10.64 43.50 11.99
N LYS A 173 -11.83 44.13 12.04
CA LYS A 173 -13.09 43.39 12.07
C LYS A 173 -13.34 42.62 10.77
N ALA A 174 -13.12 43.23 9.63
CA ALA A 174 -13.26 42.60 8.32
C ALA A 174 -12.24 41.43 8.15
N LEU A 175 -11.00 41.63 8.56
CA LEU A 175 -9.98 40.56 8.56
C LEU A 175 -10.34 39.43 9.52
N SER A 176 -10.87 39.73 10.70
CA SER A 176 -11.30 38.70 11.65
C SER A 176 -12.52 37.92 11.17
N GLU A 177 -13.49 38.62 10.51
CA GLU A 177 -14.64 37.97 9.88
C GLU A 177 -14.23 37.14 8.67
N PHE A 178 -13.30 37.62 7.85
CA PHE A 178 -12.75 36.86 6.72
C PHE A 178 -12.01 35.61 7.19
N ARG A 179 -11.19 35.73 8.23
CA ARG A 179 -10.51 34.58 8.87
C ARG A 179 -11.53 33.60 9.47
N ARG A 180 -12.58 34.08 10.12
CA ARG A 180 -13.66 33.26 10.69
C ARG A 180 -14.46 32.52 9.61
N LEU A 181 -14.79 33.18 8.50
CA LEU A 181 -15.49 32.60 7.35
C LEU A 181 -14.61 31.54 6.65
N ARG A 182 -13.28 31.74 6.63
CA ARG A 182 -12.34 30.75 6.09
C ARG A 182 -12.19 29.55 7.02
N GLY A 183 -12.15 29.78 8.34
CA GLY A 183 -12.04 28.71 9.36
C GLY A 183 -13.30 27.85 9.51
N THR A 184 -14.49 28.37 9.24
CA THR A 184 -15.75 27.60 9.28
C THR A 184 -15.92 26.65 8.10
N ARG A 185 -15.17 26.81 7.01
CA ARG A 185 -15.24 25.95 5.81
C ARG A 185 -14.26 24.76 5.77
N ARG A 186 -13.29 24.66 6.69
CA ARG A 186 -12.28 23.60 6.64
C ARG A 186 -12.14 22.87 7.99
N ARG A 187 -12.81 21.74 8.11
CA ARG A 187 -12.53 20.73 9.13
C ARG A 187 -11.38 19.85 8.64
N GLY A 188 -10.12 20.22 8.95
CA GLY A 188 -8.91 19.44 8.62
C GLY A 188 -8.62 19.33 7.11
N ALA A 189 -7.35 19.28 6.73
CA ALA A 189 -6.94 19.04 5.36
C ALA A 189 -7.08 17.54 5.02
N GLU A 190 -7.79 17.22 3.96
CA GLU A 190 -7.82 15.87 3.39
C GLU A 190 -6.69 15.75 2.37
N ILE A 191 -5.80 14.79 2.59
CA ILE A 191 -4.61 14.54 1.78
C ILE A 191 -4.61 13.13 1.22
N ALA A 192 -3.68 12.88 0.28
CA ALA A 192 -3.53 11.58 -0.37
C ALA A 192 -4.87 11.07 -0.95
N GLY A 193 -5.62 11.95 -1.66
CA GLY A 193 -6.91 11.59 -2.26
C GLY A 193 -8.03 11.33 -1.24
N GLY A 194 -7.99 11.97 -0.07
CA GLY A 194 -8.99 11.82 0.99
C GLY A 194 -8.74 10.65 1.94
N MET A 195 -7.60 9.96 1.80
CA MET A 195 -7.26 8.81 2.65
C MET A 195 -6.95 9.21 4.08
N VAL A 196 -6.27 10.33 4.28
CA VAL A 196 -5.92 10.83 5.62
C VAL A 196 -6.50 12.22 5.81
N ARG A 197 -7.03 12.42 7.00
CA ARG A 197 -7.48 13.72 7.46
C ARG A 197 -6.52 14.25 8.49
N LEU A 198 -5.72 15.26 8.12
CA LEU A 198 -4.82 15.91 9.06
C LEU A 198 -5.62 16.71 10.09
N PRO A 199 -5.21 16.70 11.37
CA PRO A 199 -5.87 17.49 12.40
C PRO A 199 -5.78 18.98 12.07
N PHE A 200 -6.90 19.69 12.23
CA PHE A 200 -6.89 21.15 12.13
C PHE A 200 -6.12 21.73 13.32
N ILE A 201 -5.15 22.60 13.03
CA ILE A 201 -4.36 23.30 14.04
C ILE A 201 -4.60 24.79 13.86
N PRO A 202 -5.20 25.47 14.85
CA PRO A 202 -5.43 26.91 14.74
C PRO A 202 -4.09 27.67 14.68
N PRO A 203 -4.01 28.76 13.91
CA PRO A 203 -2.80 29.56 13.80
C PRO A 203 -2.46 30.16 15.17
N THR A 204 -1.17 30.08 15.55
CA THR A 204 -0.65 30.71 16.77
C THR A 204 -0.60 32.21 16.57
N ASP A 205 -1.03 32.98 17.58
CA ASP A 205 -0.88 34.43 17.58
C ASP A 205 0.62 34.76 17.53
N PRO A 206 1.08 35.58 16.56
CA PRO A 206 2.50 35.93 16.42
C PRO A 206 3.13 36.51 17.69
N GLU A 207 2.37 37.28 18.50
CA GLU A 207 2.88 37.83 19.77
C GLU A 207 3.11 36.75 20.84
N GLN A 208 2.41 35.60 20.75
CA GLN A 208 2.60 34.46 21.66
C GLN A 208 3.77 33.56 21.23
N ALA A 209 4.32 33.76 20.03
CA ALA A 209 5.49 33.04 19.58
C ALA A 209 6.82 33.58 20.18
N VAL A 210 6.78 34.77 20.80
CA VAL A 210 7.95 35.37 21.44
C VAL A 210 8.31 34.59 22.70
N ILE A 211 9.54 34.08 22.74
CA ILE A 211 10.08 33.35 23.90
C ILE A 211 10.86 34.27 24.83
N ASP A 212 10.92 33.91 26.12
CA ASP A 212 11.82 34.55 27.09
C ASP A 212 13.25 33.98 26.88
N PRO A 213 14.25 34.79 26.57
CA PRO A 213 15.60 34.30 26.35
C PRO A 213 16.33 33.86 27.63
N THR A 214 15.77 34.08 28.82
CA THR A 214 16.43 33.86 30.11
C THR A 214 16.89 32.40 30.28
N ASP A 215 16.06 31.44 29.93
CA ASP A 215 16.40 30.01 30.04
C ASP A 215 17.58 29.62 29.13
N ALA A 216 17.66 30.19 27.94
CA ALA A 216 18.76 29.95 27.01
C ALA A 216 20.06 30.63 27.49
N ILE A 217 19.94 31.82 28.04
CA ILE A 217 21.08 32.57 28.62
C ILE A 217 21.64 31.81 29.84
N GLU A 218 20.78 31.26 30.70
CA GLU A 218 21.20 30.45 31.84
C GLU A 218 21.94 29.18 31.42
N LYS A 219 21.62 28.63 30.24
CA LYS A 219 22.30 27.48 29.61
C LYS A 219 23.59 27.89 28.86
N GLY A 220 24.02 29.16 28.94
CA GLY A 220 25.27 29.66 28.38
C GLY A 220 25.16 30.20 26.93
N VAL A 221 23.92 30.39 26.43
CA VAL A 221 23.68 31.03 25.14
C VAL A 221 23.91 32.56 25.27
N GLU A 222 24.55 33.18 24.30
CA GLU A 222 24.71 34.64 24.27
C GLU A 222 23.32 35.33 24.21
N PRO A 223 23.13 36.42 24.93
CA PRO A 223 21.87 37.15 24.94
C PRO A 223 21.50 37.65 23.52
N PRO A 224 20.19 37.78 23.19
CA PRO A 224 19.77 38.30 21.89
C PRO A 224 20.30 39.73 21.67
N THR A 225 20.91 39.98 20.53
CA THR A 225 21.48 41.26 20.11
C THR A 225 20.39 42.32 19.88
N LEU A 226 19.22 41.91 19.40
CA LEU A 226 18.09 42.79 19.09
C LEU A 226 17.04 42.75 20.22
N LYS A 227 16.48 43.93 20.51
CA LYS A 227 15.45 44.09 21.53
C LYS A 227 14.11 44.48 20.91
N ARG A 228 13.02 44.22 21.62
CA ARG A 228 11.69 44.67 21.23
C ARG A 228 11.68 46.19 20.98
N GLY A 229 11.15 46.57 19.81
CA GLY A 229 11.07 47.96 19.38
C GLY A 229 12.28 48.45 18.56
N ASP A 230 13.34 47.60 18.39
CA ASP A 230 14.43 47.90 17.48
C ASP A 230 13.93 47.90 16.04
N ILE A 231 14.29 48.90 15.26
CA ILE A 231 13.94 48.98 13.85
C ILE A 231 15.18 48.60 13.02
N ILE A 232 15.01 47.59 12.15
CA ILE A 232 16.04 47.10 11.25
C ILE A 232 15.76 47.60 9.83
N ALA A 233 16.79 48.05 9.12
CA ALA A 233 16.69 48.60 7.77
C ALA A 233 15.57 49.66 7.59
N GLY A 234 15.21 50.37 8.67
CA GLY A 234 14.18 51.40 8.66
C GLY A 234 12.75 50.98 8.47
N GLN A 235 12.47 49.67 8.47
CA GLN A 235 11.10 49.15 8.18
C GLN A 235 10.67 47.95 9.00
N TYR A 236 11.61 47.19 9.59
CA TYR A 236 11.27 45.97 10.35
C TYR A 236 11.37 46.24 11.85
N GLU A 237 10.25 46.37 12.54
CA GLU A 237 10.20 46.51 13.99
C GLU A 237 10.24 45.16 14.69
N ILE A 238 11.22 44.91 15.53
CA ILE A 238 11.40 43.67 16.27
C ILE A 238 10.35 43.53 17.37
N LEU A 239 9.62 42.41 17.40
CA LEU A 239 8.69 42.07 18.46
C LEU A 239 9.38 41.24 19.56
N GLY A 240 10.35 40.40 19.21
CA GLY A 240 11.12 39.58 20.13
C GLY A 240 11.74 38.35 19.47
N PRO A 241 12.57 37.57 20.20
CA PRO A 241 13.12 36.31 19.74
C PRO A 241 12.03 35.23 19.76
N ILE A 242 12.09 34.29 18.78
CA ILE A 242 11.19 33.16 18.68
C ILE A 242 11.90 31.81 18.70
N ALA A 243 13.21 31.82 18.44
CA ALA A 243 14.06 30.62 18.49
C ALA A 243 15.53 31.04 18.57
N HIS A 244 16.37 30.10 18.98
CA HIS A 244 17.84 30.23 18.90
C HIS A 244 18.38 29.03 18.12
N GLY A 245 19.34 29.25 17.23
CA GLY A 245 19.96 28.20 16.38
C GLY A 245 21.46 28.37 16.24
N GLY A 246 22.10 27.49 15.51
CA GLY A 246 23.55 27.54 15.25
C GLY A 246 24.05 28.82 14.60
N LEU A 247 23.18 29.59 13.98
CA LEU A 247 23.45 30.89 13.35
C LEU A 247 22.97 32.08 14.21
N GLY A 248 22.60 31.84 15.46
CA GLY A 248 22.13 32.88 16.38
C GLY A 248 20.62 32.93 16.57
N TRP A 249 20.13 34.02 17.09
CA TRP A 249 18.72 34.23 17.39
C TRP A 249 17.89 34.49 16.15
N VAL A 250 16.67 33.92 16.15
CA VAL A 250 15.64 34.15 15.14
C VAL A 250 14.58 35.06 15.77
N TYR A 251 14.21 36.13 15.06
CA TYR A 251 13.32 37.16 15.58
C TYR A 251 12.04 37.23 14.78
N ILE A 252 10.92 37.48 15.45
CA ILE A 252 9.70 37.93 14.81
C ILE A 252 9.67 39.46 14.77
N ALA A 253 9.21 40.00 13.65
CA ALA A 253 9.13 41.44 13.44
C ALA A 253 7.86 41.82 12.65
N THR A 254 7.53 43.09 12.61
CA THR A 254 6.51 43.68 11.75
C THR A 254 7.15 44.50 10.63
N ASP A 255 6.66 44.30 9.40
CA ASP A 255 7.08 45.06 8.23
C ASP A 255 6.13 46.25 8.01
N HIS A 256 6.58 47.43 8.37
CA HIS A 256 5.79 48.67 8.29
C HIS A 256 5.43 49.09 6.85
N ASN A 257 6.28 48.69 5.88
CA ASN A 257 6.02 49.02 4.47
C ASN A 257 4.95 48.16 3.83
N VAL A 258 4.61 47.01 4.46
CA VAL A 258 3.60 46.08 3.96
C VAL A 258 2.49 45.87 5.00
N ALA A 259 1.89 46.96 5.44
CA ALA A 259 0.72 46.98 6.33
C ALA A 259 0.92 46.15 7.62
N ASP A 260 2.05 46.35 8.31
CA ASP A 260 2.44 45.66 9.55
C ASP A 260 2.37 44.13 9.45
N ARG A 261 2.79 43.61 8.30
CA ARG A 261 2.84 42.15 8.09
C ARG A 261 3.90 41.54 8.99
N TYR A 262 3.55 40.44 9.64
CA TYR A 262 4.52 39.68 10.43
C TYR A 262 5.53 38.97 9.52
N VAL A 263 6.78 39.10 9.88
CA VAL A 263 7.96 38.48 9.20
C VAL A 263 8.90 37.87 10.23
N VAL A 264 9.76 36.97 9.78
CA VAL A 264 10.83 36.37 10.57
C VAL A 264 12.16 36.88 10.05
N LEU A 265 13.03 37.31 10.93
CA LEU A 265 14.40 37.67 10.65
C LEU A 265 15.34 36.63 11.24
N LYS A 266 16.12 35.95 10.39
CA LYS A 266 17.13 34.94 10.75
C LYS A 266 18.50 35.45 10.35
N GLY A 267 19.48 35.47 11.29
CA GLY A 267 20.85 35.83 11.02
C GLY A 267 21.51 34.91 10.00
N MET A 268 22.45 35.44 9.23
CA MET A 268 23.27 34.70 8.28
C MET A 268 24.69 34.58 8.78
N MET A 269 25.45 33.59 8.28
CA MET A 269 26.87 33.48 8.59
C MET A 269 27.66 34.64 7.96
N ALA A 270 28.59 35.18 8.74
CA ALA A 270 29.59 36.09 8.20
C ALA A 270 30.57 35.34 7.30
N THR A 271 30.87 35.88 6.12
CA THR A 271 31.86 35.37 5.19
C THR A 271 33.07 36.28 5.16
N GLU A 272 34.26 35.75 5.49
CA GLU A 272 35.51 36.53 5.58
C GLU A 272 36.20 36.72 4.22
N ASN A 273 35.96 35.84 3.23
CA ASN A 273 36.67 35.82 1.95
C ASN A 273 35.81 36.37 0.80
N GLU A 274 36.42 37.10 -0.13
CA GLU A 274 35.75 37.66 -1.31
C GLU A 274 35.11 36.59 -2.20
N HIS A 275 35.76 35.44 -2.33
CA HIS A 275 35.21 34.30 -3.08
C HIS A 275 33.97 33.70 -2.41
N GLU A 276 33.98 33.52 -1.09
CA GLU A 276 32.83 33.03 -0.30
C GLU A 276 31.67 34.03 -0.35
N ARG A 277 31.95 35.36 -0.41
CA ARG A 277 30.91 36.37 -0.60
C ARG A 277 30.21 36.25 -1.96
N ALA A 278 30.94 36.04 -3.04
CA ALA A 278 30.35 35.84 -4.37
C ALA A 278 29.48 34.56 -4.43
N VAL A 279 29.91 33.49 -3.78
CA VAL A 279 29.11 32.27 -3.64
C VAL A 279 27.84 32.54 -2.82
N ALA A 280 27.96 33.21 -1.67
CA ALA A 280 26.84 33.57 -0.81
C ALA A 280 25.83 34.49 -1.51
N GLU A 281 26.27 35.42 -2.34
CA GLU A 281 25.41 36.28 -3.18
C GLU A 281 24.63 35.46 -4.21
N SER A 282 25.28 34.47 -4.85
CA SER A 282 24.66 33.58 -5.80
C SER A 282 23.62 32.68 -5.12
N GLU A 283 23.90 32.14 -3.93
CA GLU A 283 22.97 31.39 -3.11
C GLU A 283 21.77 32.25 -2.68
N ARG A 284 21.99 33.49 -2.25
CA ARG A 284 20.90 34.43 -1.91
C ARG A 284 19.98 34.70 -3.10
N ALA A 285 20.57 34.96 -4.29
CA ALA A 285 19.78 35.16 -5.50
C ALA A 285 18.89 33.93 -5.83
N PHE A 286 19.47 32.73 -5.73
CA PHE A 286 18.77 31.50 -5.95
C PHE A 286 17.64 31.28 -4.90
N LEU A 287 17.92 31.46 -3.61
CA LEU A 287 16.94 31.32 -2.54
C LEU A 287 15.76 32.28 -2.70
N ALA A 288 15.98 33.48 -3.27
CA ALA A 288 14.93 34.45 -3.57
C ALA A 288 13.97 34.00 -4.69
N GLU A 289 14.43 33.15 -5.59
CA GLU A 289 13.64 32.59 -6.70
C GLU A 289 12.75 31.41 -6.27
N ILE A 290 13.03 30.76 -5.12
CA ILE A 290 12.26 29.64 -4.62
C ILE A 290 10.84 30.08 -4.32
N THR A 291 9.86 29.51 -5.06
CA THR A 291 8.45 29.78 -4.85
C THR A 291 7.66 28.48 -4.92
N HIS A 292 7.31 27.94 -3.75
CA HIS A 292 6.50 26.73 -3.61
C HIS A 292 5.60 26.85 -2.38
N PRO A 293 4.31 26.44 -2.43
CA PRO A 293 3.38 26.57 -1.30
C PRO A 293 3.83 25.82 -0.05
N GLY A 294 4.52 24.68 -0.18
CA GLY A 294 5.09 23.89 0.91
C GLY A 294 6.45 24.37 1.42
N ILE A 295 6.97 25.53 0.97
CA ILE A 295 8.23 26.09 1.40
C ILE A 295 8.00 27.50 1.94
N VAL A 296 8.74 27.88 2.99
CA VAL A 296 8.72 29.25 3.51
C VAL A 296 9.18 30.24 2.46
N LYS A 297 8.44 31.35 2.30
CA LYS A 297 8.77 32.37 1.30
C LYS A 297 9.80 33.36 1.86
N ILE A 298 10.91 33.56 1.15
CA ILE A 298 11.88 34.63 1.43
C ILE A 298 11.36 35.93 0.80
N PHE A 299 11.43 37.00 1.54
CA PHE A 299 10.96 38.32 1.12
C PHE A 299 12.12 39.27 0.82
N ASN A 300 13.21 39.22 1.61
CA ASN A 300 14.30 40.16 1.48
C ASN A 300 15.59 39.64 2.16
N PHE A 301 16.72 40.21 1.79
CA PHE A 301 17.98 40.09 2.47
C PHE A 301 18.42 41.50 2.90
N ILE A 302 18.79 41.67 4.15
CA ILE A 302 19.15 42.97 4.72
C ILE A 302 20.43 42.86 5.51
N ASP A 303 21.27 43.85 5.38
CA ASP A 303 22.48 44.01 6.17
C ASP A 303 22.21 44.99 7.33
N ASP A 304 22.65 44.62 8.54
CA ASP A 304 22.56 45.47 9.72
C ASP A 304 23.88 45.38 10.52
N PRO A 305 24.48 46.52 10.92
CA PRO A 305 25.77 46.51 11.56
C PRO A 305 25.81 45.83 12.94
N ARG A 306 24.64 45.49 13.51
CA ARG A 306 24.53 44.78 14.79
C ARG A 306 24.70 43.26 14.63
N VAL A 307 24.61 42.73 13.42
CA VAL A 307 24.73 41.29 13.12
C VAL A 307 25.61 41.10 11.90
N GLU A 308 26.79 40.50 12.10
CA GLU A 308 27.68 40.14 11.01
C GLU A 308 26.96 39.16 10.05
N GLY A 309 27.05 39.43 8.75
CA GLY A 309 26.35 38.59 7.74
C GLY A 309 24.94 39.05 7.39
N GLY A 310 24.29 39.91 8.21
CA GLY A 310 22.95 40.42 7.96
C GLY A 310 21.83 39.42 8.28
N PHE A 311 20.63 39.69 7.74
CA PHE A 311 19.44 38.87 7.99
C PHE A 311 18.74 38.43 6.70
N ILE A 312 18.20 37.23 6.74
CA ILE A 312 17.15 36.78 5.81
C ILE A 312 15.78 37.18 6.41
N VAL A 313 14.97 37.89 5.64
CA VAL A 313 13.60 38.24 5.97
C VAL A 313 12.67 37.26 5.27
N MET A 314 11.89 36.52 6.03
CA MET A 314 11.02 35.46 5.49
C MET A 314 9.60 35.49 6.07
N GLU A 315 8.72 34.73 5.47
CA GLU A 315 7.34 34.54 5.90
C GLU A 315 7.28 34.03 7.34
N TYR A 316 6.44 34.67 8.17
CA TYR A 316 6.07 34.08 9.47
C TYR A 316 5.06 32.96 9.25
N VAL A 317 5.39 31.76 9.63
CA VAL A 317 4.55 30.55 9.57
C VAL A 317 4.05 30.25 10.97
N GLY A 318 2.81 30.66 11.28
CA GLY A 318 2.22 30.45 12.61
C GLY A 318 1.67 29.05 12.79
N GLY A 319 2.40 28.20 13.52
CA GLY A 319 1.98 26.85 13.84
C GLY A 319 3.07 26.08 14.60
N PRO A 320 2.74 24.93 15.19
CA PRO A 320 3.74 24.09 15.84
C PRO A 320 4.60 23.33 14.83
N SER A 321 5.85 23.06 15.17
CA SER A 321 6.66 22.09 14.43
C SER A 321 6.15 20.66 14.63
N LEU A 322 6.53 19.73 13.71
CA LEU A 322 6.21 18.31 13.90
C LEU A 322 6.83 17.76 15.19
N ARG A 323 8.00 18.26 15.61
CA ARG A 323 8.59 17.90 16.91
C ARG A 323 7.68 18.33 18.05
N ALA A 324 7.24 19.59 18.09
CA ALA A 324 6.32 20.09 19.11
C ALA A 324 5.00 19.32 19.11
N ARG A 325 4.49 18.95 17.94
CA ARG A 325 3.31 18.11 17.79
C ARG A 325 3.51 16.72 18.36
N ARG A 326 4.63 16.06 18.02
CA ARG A 326 4.99 14.72 18.48
C ARG A 326 5.08 14.66 20.02
N ARG A 327 5.71 15.66 20.65
CA ARG A 327 5.84 15.74 22.12
C ARG A 327 4.48 15.77 22.85
N ARG A 328 3.43 16.27 22.21
CA ARG A 328 2.07 16.32 22.78
C ARG A 328 1.30 15.01 22.62
N MET A 329 1.85 14.04 21.89
CA MET A 329 1.21 12.75 21.65
C MET A 329 1.68 11.69 22.66
N PRO A 330 0.87 10.65 22.92
CA PRO A 330 1.27 9.53 23.76
C PRO A 330 2.57 8.89 23.28
N ARG A 331 3.48 8.55 24.19
CA ARG A 331 4.80 7.97 23.88
C ARG A 331 5.69 8.86 22.98
N ASN A 332 5.39 10.14 22.83
CA ASN A 332 6.08 11.06 21.90
C ASN A 332 6.11 10.52 20.44
N LEU A 333 5.07 9.83 19.99
CA LEU A 333 4.96 9.28 18.65
C LEU A 333 3.64 9.71 18.01
N LEU A 334 3.62 9.89 16.70
CA LEU A 334 2.42 10.19 15.91
C LEU A 334 1.74 8.88 15.44
N ASP A 335 0.44 8.96 15.17
CA ASP A 335 -0.25 7.90 14.44
C ASP A 335 0.37 7.75 13.05
N VAL A 336 0.56 6.50 12.62
CA VAL A 336 1.33 6.16 11.40
C VAL A 336 0.76 6.82 10.14
N ASP A 337 -0.56 6.79 9.97
CA ASP A 337 -1.25 7.41 8.83
C ASP A 337 -1.11 8.93 8.82
N VAL A 338 -1.18 9.57 9.99
CA VAL A 338 -0.99 11.02 10.14
C VAL A 338 0.46 11.41 9.85
N ALA A 339 1.44 10.65 10.36
CA ALA A 339 2.85 10.88 10.06
C ALA A 339 3.16 10.71 8.57
N ILE A 340 2.66 9.65 7.94
CA ILE A 340 2.76 9.45 6.49
C ILE A 340 2.11 10.62 5.75
N GLY A 341 0.95 11.08 6.22
CA GLY A 341 0.26 12.21 5.64
C GLY A 341 1.10 13.48 5.63
N TYR A 342 1.74 13.82 6.73
CA TYR A 342 2.64 14.99 6.77
C TYR A 342 3.83 14.84 5.82
N ILE A 343 4.42 13.66 5.71
CA ILE A 343 5.54 13.42 4.79
C ILE A 343 5.08 13.52 3.32
N LEU A 344 3.89 13.03 2.98
CA LEU A 344 3.33 13.16 1.63
C LEU A 344 3.09 14.62 1.22
N GLU A 345 2.83 15.53 2.18
CA GLU A 345 2.75 16.97 1.92
C GLU A 345 4.14 17.65 1.77
N VAL A 346 5.19 17.05 2.35
CA VAL A 346 6.57 17.56 2.25
C VAL A 346 7.24 17.14 0.94
N LEU A 347 7.01 15.90 0.47
CA LEU A 347 7.71 15.33 -0.69
C LEU A 347 7.58 16.17 -1.98
N PRO A 348 6.44 16.81 -2.33
CA PRO A 348 6.37 17.71 -3.48
C PRO A 348 7.27 18.94 -3.38
N ALA A 349 7.51 19.45 -2.16
CA ALA A 349 8.41 20.57 -1.94
C ALA A 349 9.87 20.17 -2.18
N LEU A 350 10.27 18.96 -1.76
CA LEU A 350 11.59 18.41 -2.07
C LEU A 350 11.76 18.14 -3.58
N ASP A 351 10.75 17.54 -4.21
CA ASP A 351 10.79 17.27 -5.66
C ASP A 351 10.96 18.56 -6.48
N TYR A 352 10.29 19.64 -6.04
CA TYR A 352 10.47 20.97 -6.62
C TYR A 352 11.92 21.49 -6.45
N LEU A 353 12.54 21.36 -5.26
CA LEU A 353 13.94 21.77 -5.05
C LEU A 353 14.88 20.94 -5.92
N HIS A 354 14.69 19.61 -5.95
CA HIS A 354 15.49 18.69 -6.76
C HIS A 354 15.43 19.04 -8.25
N SER A 355 14.23 19.42 -8.76
CA SER A 355 14.06 19.86 -10.15
C SER A 355 14.79 21.15 -10.48
N ARG A 356 15.14 21.96 -9.45
CA ARG A 356 15.97 23.18 -9.58
C ARG A 356 17.45 22.92 -9.37
N GLY A 357 17.88 21.66 -9.20
CA GLY A 357 19.29 21.29 -9.02
C GLY A 357 19.82 21.49 -7.60
N VAL A 358 18.96 21.62 -6.61
CA VAL A 358 19.34 21.78 -5.20
C VAL A 358 18.71 20.75 -4.30
N VAL A 359 19.31 20.53 -3.13
CA VAL A 359 18.87 19.62 -2.09
C VAL A 359 18.67 20.36 -0.78
N TYR A 360 17.78 19.84 0.06
CA TYR A 360 17.38 20.48 1.32
C TYR A 360 18.34 20.20 2.48
N ASN A 361 18.89 18.97 2.56
CA ASN A 361 19.90 18.45 3.50
C ASN A 361 19.49 18.33 4.98
N ASP A 362 18.68 19.21 5.54
CA ASP A 362 18.36 19.24 6.97
C ASP A 362 16.87 18.99 7.23
N LEU A 363 16.30 17.94 6.62
CA LEU A 363 14.93 17.55 6.89
C LEU A 363 14.85 16.83 8.23
N LYS A 364 14.14 17.45 9.17
CA LYS A 364 13.86 16.93 10.50
C LYS A 364 12.50 17.43 10.99
N PRO A 365 11.91 16.82 12.04
CA PRO A 365 10.62 17.26 12.58
C PRO A 365 10.57 18.72 13.03
N ASP A 366 11.71 19.33 13.38
CA ASP A 366 11.79 20.74 13.79
C ASP A 366 11.55 21.70 12.62
N ASN A 367 12.01 21.33 11.43
CA ASN A 367 11.97 22.18 10.24
C ASN A 367 10.68 22.05 9.43
N ILE A 368 9.70 21.28 9.94
CA ILE A 368 8.38 21.07 9.32
C ILE A 368 7.32 21.71 10.22
N ILE A 369 6.73 22.81 9.77
CA ILE A 369 5.66 23.51 10.49
C ILE A 369 4.30 23.13 9.94
N ILE A 370 3.35 22.88 10.84
CA ILE A 370 1.96 22.59 10.50
C ILE A 370 1.15 23.86 10.64
N THR A 371 0.48 24.29 9.58
CA THR A 371 -0.47 25.39 9.59
C THR A 371 -1.92 24.89 9.55
N GLU A 372 -2.90 25.78 9.55
CA GLU A 372 -4.32 25.41 9.47
C GLU A 372 -4.68 24.69 8.16
N ASP A 373 -3.95 24.91 7.07
CA ASP A 373 -4.28 24.44 5.72
C ASP A 373 -3.09 23.82 4.97
N GLN A 374 -1.88 23.87 5.49
CA GLN A 374 -0.66 23.41 4.81
C GLN A 374 0.38 22.90 5.79
N VAL A 375 1.30 22.12 5.23
CA VAL A 375 2.58 21.78 5.85
C VAL A 375 3.66 22.58 5.14
N LYS A 376 4.55 23.23 5.87
CA LYS A 376 5.62 24.05 5.29
C LYS A 376 6.98 23.66 5.81
N LEU A 377 7.93 23.55 4.89
CA LEU A 377 9.35 23.53 5.20
C LEU A 377 9.81 24.95 5.56
N ILE A 378 10.46 25.05 6.70
CA ILE A 378 11.07 26.30 7.17
C ILE A 378 12.58 26.25 7.09
N ASP A 379 13.42 26.88 7.29
CA ASP A 379 14.88 26.75 7.38
C ASP A 379 15.55 26.27 6.09
N LEU A 380 15.80 27.23 5.20
CA LEU A 380 16.51 27.00 3.95
C LEU A 380 18.06 27.18 4.10
N GLY A 381 18.57 27.30 5.33
CA GLY A 381 19.99 27.58 5.58
C GLY A 381 20.94 26.43 5.25
N ALA A 382 20.42 25.21 5.01
CA ALA A 382 21.19 24.03 4.62
C ALA A 382 21.00 23.66 3.14
N VAL A 383 20.17 24.41 2.40
CA VAL A 383 19.92 24.16 0.97
C VAL A 383 21.18 24.44 0.17
N THR A 384 21.62 23.47 -0.62
CA THR A 384 22.85 23.61 -1.44
C THR A 384 22.65 22.97 -2.81
N GLY A 385 23.54 23.30 -3.76
CA GLY A 385 23.57 22.65 -5.06
C GLY A 385 23.87 21.14 -4.97
N ILE A 386 23.31 20.34 -5.86
CA ILE A 386 23.60 18.91 -5.96
C ILE A 386 25.09 18.72 -6.25
N GLY A 387 25.78 17.90 -5.42
CA GLY A 387 27.20 17.62 -5.55
C GLY A 387 28.12 18.74 -5.10
N ALA A 388 27.62 19.78 -4.45
CA ALA A 388 28.43 20.86 -3.91
C ALA A 388 29.39 20.35 -2.82
N PHE A 389 30.63 20.81 -2.85
CA PHE A 389 31.64 20.55 -1.82
C PHE A 389 31.87 21.82 -1.01
N GLY A 390 31.87 21.70 0.32
CA GLY A 390 32.07 22.83 1.20
C GLY A 390 31.57 22.50 2.63
N HIS A 391 31.13 23.54 3.35
CA HIS A 391 30.48 23.34 4.64
C HIS A 391 29.10 22.74 4.44
N ILE A 392 28.99 21.44 4.73
CA ILE A 392 27.71 20.71 4.63
C ILE A 392 27.01 20.84 5.98
N PHE A 393 25.90 21.56 6.00
CA PHE A 393 25.06 21.71 7.17
C PHE A 393 24.06 20.58 7.24
N GLY A 394 23.75 20.11 8.45
CA GLY A 394 22.75 19.07 8.66
C GLY A 394 22.80 18.54 10.09
N THR A 395 21.70 17.88 10.51
CA THR A 395 21.55 17.41 11.87
C THR A 395 22.04 15.96 11.99
N LYS A 396 22.97 15.74 12.93
CA LYS A 396 23.52 14.41 13.22
C LYS A 396 22.39 13.42 13.54
N GLY A 397 22.45 12.23 12.93
CA GLY A 397 21.43 11.17 13.10
C GLY A 397 20.27 11.22 12.11
N PHE A 398 20.08 12.34 11.36
CA PHE A 398 19.21 12.43 10.21
C PHE A 398 19.98 12.39 8.89
N GLN A 399 21.21 12.83 8.90
CA GLN A 399 22.09 12.98 7.75
C GLN A 399 22.53 11.63 7.16
N ALA A 400 22.58 11.56 5.84
CA ALA A 400 23.02 10.37 5.11
C ALA A 400 24.52 10.09 5.36
N PRO A 401 24.92 8.81 5.51
CA PRO A 401 26.29 8.46 5.89
C PRO A 401 27.35 8.86 4.86
N GLU A 402 27.00 8.86 3.57
CA GLU A 402 27.91 9.16 2.46
C GLU A 402 28.11 10.65 2.20
N ILE A 403 27.35 11.54 2.82
CA ILE A 403 27.32 12.97 2.47
C ILE A 403 28.69 13.66 2.57
N ALA A 404 29.52 13.21 3.54
CA ALA A 404 30.87 13.74 3.72
C ALA A 404 31.83 13.36 2.58
N THR A 405 31.54 12.34 1.80
CA THR A 405 32.41 11.82 0.73
C THR A 405 31.92 12.16 -0.67
N THR A 406 30.61 12.17 -0.88
CA THR A 406 29.99 12.38 -2.21
C THR A 406 29.38 13.76 -2.38
N GLY A 407 29.31 14.55 -1.30
CA GLY A 407 28.48 15.74 -1.26
C GLY A 407 26.98 15.44 -1.18
N PRO A 408 26.14 16.47 -1.05
CA PRO A 408 24.70 16.34 -0.97
C PRO A 408 24.08 15.96 -2.33
N THR A 409 23.12 15.04 -2.28
CA THR A 409 22.45 14.51 -3.47
C THR A 409 20.95 14.33 -3.21
N VAL A 410 20.15 14.10 -4.25
CA VAL A 410 18.75 13.69 -4.10
C VAL A 410 18.61 12.46 -3.18
N ALA A 411 19.50 11.48 -3.32
CA ALA A 411 19.50 10.29 -2.49
C ALA A 411 19.79 10.59 -1.00
N SER A 412 20.59 11.62 -0.70
CA SER A 412 20.81 12.05 0.70
C SER A 412 19.56 12.68 1.30
N ASP A 413 18.78 13.46 0.55
CA ASP A 413 17.49 13.98 1.02
C ASP A 413 16.48 12.85 1.24
N ILE A 414 16.42 11.85 0.35
CA ILE A 414 15.56 10.66 0.56
C ILE A 414 15.89 9.95 1.88
N TYR A 415 17.18 9.86 2.22
CA TYR A 415 17.60 9.31 3.51
C TYR A 415 17.06 10.14 4.69
N THR A 416 17.17 11.47 4.64
CA THR A 416 16.64 12.35 5.71
C THR A 416 15.12 12.25 5.82
N VAL A 417 14.39 12.09 4.71
CA VAL A 417 12.93 11.82 4.72
C VAL A 417 12.62 10.52 5.44
N GLY A 418 13.34 9.44 5.10
CA GLY A 418 13.18 8.13 5.74
C GLY A 418 13.43 8.18 7.25
N ARG A 419 14.51 8.86 7.66
CA ARG A 419 14.85 9.06 9.08
C ARG A 419 13.80 9.90 9.80
N THR A 420 13.34 10.97 9.15
CA THR A 420 12.30 11.85 9.70
C THR A 420 11.01 11.06 9.92
N LEU A 421 10.51 10.34 8.90
CA LEU A 421 9.31 9.50 9.06
C LEU A 421 9.49 8.46 10.17
N ALA A 422 10.61 7.74 10.21
CA ALA A 422 10.89 6.76 11.25
C ALA A 422 10.84 7.39 12.64
N SER A 423 11.48 8.56 12.85
CA SER A 423 11.49 9.26 14.12
C SER A 423 10.11 9.71 14.61
N LEU A 424 9.15 9.89 13.70
CA LEU A 424 7.78 10.29 14.05
C LEU A 424 6.92 9.12 14.54
N ILE A 425 7.22 7.89 14.12
CA ILE A 425 6.34 6.72 14.33
C ILE A 425 6.94 5.64 15.22
N VAL A 426 8.27 5.60 15.40
CA VAL A 426 8.95 4.61 16.27
C VAL A 426 10.00 5.28 17.13
N ALA A 427 10.29 4.67 18.28
CA ALA A 427 11.34 5.13 19.19
C ALA A 427 12.71 4.68 18.62
N LEU A 428 13.42 5.61 18.01
CA LEU A 428 14.79 5.35 17.50
C LEU A 428 15.78 5.36 18.66
N LYS A 429 16.78 4.46 18.61
CA LYS A 429 17.86 4.39 19.59
C LYS A 429 18.73 5.64 19.51
N VAL A 430 18.98 6.27 20.66
CA VAL A 430 19.83 7.47 20.78
C VAL A 430 21.16 7.08 21.39
N LYS A 431 22.26 7.58 20.83
CA LYS A 431 23.61 7.46 21.37
C LYS A 431 24.33 8.81 21.25
N ASN A 432 24.82 9.33 22.37
CA ASN A 432 25.49 10.65 22.43
C ASN A 432 24.62 11.78 21.85
N GLY A 433 23.32 11.83 22.22
CA GLY A 433 22.39 12.86 21.76
C GLY A 433 21.94 12.79 20.31
N ALA A 434 22.36 11.78 19.55
CA ALA A 434 21.95 11.60 18.15
C ALA A 434 21.33 10.22 17.93
N TYR A 435 20.39 10.13 16.99
CA TYR A 435 19.84 8.85 16.58
C TYR A 435 20.92 7.97 15.92
N THR A 436 20.92 6.68 16.25
CA THR A 436 21.77 5.69 15.56
C THR A 436 21.28 5.45 14.13
N GLY A 437 22.16 4.97 13.22
CA GLY A 437 21.83 4.76 11.81
C GLY A 437 20.79 3.68 11.56
N ASP A 438 20.74 2.67 12.43
CA ASP A 438 19.91 1.49 12.21
C ASP A 438 18.45 1.71 12.64
N LEU A 439 17.52 1.17 11.85
CA LEU A 439 16.12 1.04 12.24
C LEU A 439 15.95 -0.16 13.18
N PRO A 440 14.98 -0.12 14.12
CA PRO A 440 14.63 -1.33 14.87
C PRO A 440 14.10 -2.41 13.92
N THR A 441 14.38 -3.68 14.24
CA THR A 441 13.87 -4.81 13.47
C THR A 441 12.38 -5.05 13.75
N PRO A 442 11.67 -5.83 12.91
CA PRO A 442 10.29 -6.25 13.20
C PRO A 442 10.13 -7.02 14.51
N ASP A 443 11.20 -7.67 15.00
CA ASP A 443 11.19 -8.34 16.30
C ASP A 443 11.29 -7.35 17.47
N GLU A 444 11.99 -6.23 17.28
CA GLU A 444 12.14 -5.17 18.28
C GLU A 444 10.95 -4.21 18.29
N GLU A 445 10.36 -3.93 17.11
CA GLU A 445 9.29 -2.96 16.92
C GLU A 445 8.03 -3.60 16.34
N PRO A 446 7.00 -3.82 17.14
CA PRO A 446 5.76 -4.47 16.71
C PRO A 446 5.06 -3.78 15.54
N LEU A 447 5.18 -2.46 15.42
CA LEU A 447 4.62 -1.69 14.30
C LEU A 447 5.15 -2.19 12.95
N PHE A 448 6.44 -2.52 12.87
CA PHE A 448 7.06 -3.01 11.64
C PHE A 448 6.67 -4.44 11.32
N ARG A 449 6.32 -5.23 12.33
CA ARG A 449 5.76 -6.57 12.16
C ARG A 449 4.35 -6.51 11.60
N GLU A 450 3.54 -5.56 12.06
CA GLU A 450 2.19 -5.32 11.54
C GLU A 450 2.21 -4.77 10.11
N TYR A 451 3.10 -3.79 9.84
CA TYR A 451 3.18 -3.07 8.57
C TYR A 451 4.52 -3.30 7.86
N MET A 452 4.76 -4.54 7.41
CA MET A 452 6.02 -4.94 6.78
C MET A 452 6.36 -4.11 5.53
N SER A 453 5.38 -3.68 4.76
CA SER A 453 5.61 -2.82 3.59
C SER A 453 6.16 -1.45 3.99
N LEU A 454 5.74 -0.91 5.14
CA LEU A 454 6.31 0.33 5.70
C LEU A 454 7.76 0.12 6.12
N TYR A 455 8.06 -0.99 6.79
CA TYR A 455 9.42 -1.35 7.18
C TYR A 455 10.35 -1.45 5.95
N ARG A 456 9.93 -2.18 4.90
CA ARG A 456 10.68 -2.30 3.64
C ARG A 456 10.90 -0.94 2.97
N LEU A 457 9.89 -0.06 2.98
CA LEU A 457 10.00 1.31 2.46
C LEU A 457 11.06 2.12 3.21
N LEU A 458 11.03 2.06 4.55
CA LEU A 458 12.00 2.77 5.39
C LEU A 458 13.41 2.20 5.23
N LEU A 459 13.57 0.87 5.18
CA LEU A 459 14.85 0.20 4.90
C LEU A 459 15.44 0.66 3.56
N ARG A 460 14.61 0.77 2.53
CA ARG A 460 15.04 1.28 1.24
C ARG A 460 15.42 2.76 1.30
N ALA A 461 14.59 3.60 1.91
CA ALA A 461 14.87 5.04 2.03
C ALA A 461 16.13 5.33 2.82
N THR A 462 16.41 4.54 3.88
CA THR A 462 17.57 4.71 4.76
C THR A 462 18.71 3.74 4.45
N ASN A 463 18.75 3.17 3.24
CA ASN A 463 19.83 2.25 2.86
C ASN A 463 21.18 2.97 2.87
N PRO A 464 22.27 2.36 3.40
CA PRO A 464 23.61 2.93 3.35
C PRO A 464 24.09 3.23 1.93
N ASP A 465 23.75 2.37 0.95
CA ASP A 465 24.07 2.61 -0.46
C ASP A 465 23.02 3.56 -1.10
N PRO A 466 23.42 4.79 -1.51
CA PRO A 466 22.51 5.74 -2.12
C PRO A 466 21.86 5.26 -3.42
N LYS A 467 22.49 4.33 -4.15
CA LYS A 467 21.97 3.75 -5.40
C LYS A 467 20.75 2.86 -5.20
N VAL A 468 20.59 2.28 -4.01
CA VAL A 468 19.45 1.42 -3.66
C VAL A 468 18.22 2.25 -3.28
N ARG A 469 18.41 3.49 -2.82
CA ARG A 469 17.32 4.38 -2.38
C ARG A 469 16.38 4.74 -3.52
N PHE A 470 15.31 5.49 -3.22
CA PHE A 470 14.41 6.01 -4.25
C PHE A 470 15.13 7.07 -5.10
N ALA A 471 14.89 7.02 -6.41
CA ALA A 471 15.55 7.92 -7.35
C ALA A 471 15.03 9.37 -7.28
N SER A 472 13.83 9.59 -6.73
CA SER A 472 13.22 10.92 -6.56
C SER A 472 12.24 10.94 -5.38
N ALA A 473 11.89 12.13 -4.93
CA ALA A 473 10.87 12.34 -3.92
C ALA A 473 9.49 11.86 -4.40
N SER A 474 9.15 12.07 -5.67
CA SER A 474 7.92 11.58 -6.28
C SER A 474 7.88 10.04 -6.36
N ALA A 475 9.00 9.38 -6.66
CA ALA A 475 9.08 7.92 -6.64
C ALA A 475 8.82 7.35 -5.22
N MET A 476 9.36 7.98 -4.19
CA MET A 476 9.09 7.62 -2.80
C MET A 476 7.62 7.87 -2.43
N ALA A 477 7.07 9.03 -2.82
CA ALA A 477 5.67 9.39 -2.54
C ALA A 477 4.69 8.36 -3.11
N ASN A 478 4.88 7.91 -4.35
CA ASN A 478 4.04 6.90 -4.99
C ASN A 478 4.02 5.58 -4.19
N GLN A 479 5.19 5.11 -3.74
CA GLN A 479 5.26 3.90 -2.92
C GLN A 479 4.66 4.12 -1.52
N LEU A 480 4.86 5.29 -0.93
CA LEU A 480 4.31 5.64 0.38
C LEU A 480 2.77 5.71 0.37
N VAL A 481 2.16 6.20 -0.73
CA VAL A 481 0.71 6.16 -0.95
C VAL A 481 0.18 4.73 -0.99
N GLY A 482 0.88 3.81 -1.66
CA GLY A 482 0.53 2.39 -1.68
C GLY A 482 0.60 1.74 -0.30
N VAL A 483 1.66 2.02 0.46
CA VAL A 483 1.82 1.58 1.85
C VAL A 483 0.73 2.15 2.76
N LEU A 484 0.37 3.42 2.59
CA LEU A 484 -0.72 4.06 3.34
C LEU A 484 -2.06 3.35 3.12
N ARG A 485 -2.39 3.00 1.87
CA ARG A 485 -3.60 2.21 1.56
C ARG A 485 -3.62 0.87 2.29
N GLU A 486 -2.47 0.19 2.34
CA GLU A 486 -2.32 -1.07 3.05
C GLU A 486 -2.57 -0.91 4.55
N ILE A 487 -1.97 0.11 5.17
CA ILE A 487 -2.15 0.43 6.59
C ILE A 487 -3.64 0.68 6.91
N LEU A 488 -4.31 1.50 6.10
CA LEU A 488 -5.73 1.81 6.31
C LEU A 488 -6.64 0.60 6.06
N ALA A 489 -6.29 -0.27 5.11
CA ALA A 489 -7.02 -1.51 4.86
C ALA A 489 -6.88 -2.49 6.03
N ILE A 490 -5.68 -2.63 6.61
CA ILE A 490 -5.43 -3.51 7.76
C ILE A 490 -6.09 -2.94 9.02
N ARG A 491 -5.92 -1.64 9.30
CA ARG A 491 -6.36 -1.01 10.53
C ARG A 491 -7.87 -0.79 10.58
N ASP A 492 -8.43 -0.24 9.52
CA ASP A 492 -9.81 0.27 9.48
C ASP A 492 -10.73 -0.55 8.58
N GLY A 493 -10.20 -1.52 7.83
CA GLY A 493 -10.94 -2.26 6.80
C GLY A 493 -11.40 -1.40 5.62
N ARG A 494 -10.83 -0.18 5.46
CA ARG A 494 -11.20 0.74 4.41
C ARG A 494 -10.46 0.43 3.11
N GLN A 495 -11.21 0.33 2.03
CA GLN A 495 -10.67 0.12 0.70
C GLN A 495 -10.71 1.42 -0.09
N TYR A 496 -9.57 1.81 -0.64
CA TYR A 496 -9.46 2.96 -1.53
C TYR A 496 -9.15 2.46 -2.94
N ALA A 497 -9.78 3.05 -3.94
CA ALA A 497 -9.51 2.73 -5.33
C ALA A 497 -8.01 2.85 -5.61
N HIS A 498 -7.45 1.80 -6.20
CA HIS A 498 -6.03 1.73 -6.54
C HIS A 498 -5.90 1.77 -8.06
N LEU A 499 -5.10 2.70 -8.53
CA LEU A 499 -4.51 2.64 -9.85
C LEU A 499 -3.07 2.20 -9.63
N ASP A 500 -2.69 1.09 -10.21
CA ASP A 500 -1.31 0.62 -10.20
C ASP A 500 -0.42 1.69 -10.85
N THR A 501 0.68 2.03 -10.19
CA THR A 501 1.55 3.11 -10.67
C THR A 501 2.64 2.60 -11.60
N ARG A 502 3.01 1.32 -11.49
CA ARG A 502 4.11 0.68 -12.21
C ARG A 502 3.70 -0.57 -12.99
N PHE A 503 2.48 -1.06 -12.78
CA PHE A 503 1.97 -2.28 -13.40
C PHE A 503 0.61 -2.02 -14.05
N THR A 504 0.25 -2.87 -15.01
CA THR A 504 -1.13 -2.94 -15.52
C THR A 504 -2.07 -3.51 -14.45
N ALA A 505 -3.37 -3.43 -14.67
CA ALA A 505 -4.31 -4.25 -13.92
C ALA A 505 -4.04 -5.75 -14.16
N GLN A 506 -4.55 -6.62 -13.27
CA GLN A 506 -4.48 -8.06 -13.46
C GLN A 506 -5.15 -8.44 -14.79
N ARG A 507 -4.43 -9.18 -15.65
CA ARG A 507 -4.88 -9.48 -17.02
C ARG A 507 -6.03 -10.47 -17.08
N SER A 508 -5.94 -11.54 -16.31
CA SER A 508 -6.97 -12.57 -16.13
C SER A 508 -7.03 -13.04 -14.67
N THR A 509 -7.66 -14.17 -14.39
CA THR A 509 -7.72 -14.73 -13.03
C THR A 509 -7.21 -16.15 -13.02
N TYR A 510 -6.50 -16.54 -11.96
CA TYR A 510 -6.05 -17.90 -11.73
C TYR A 510 -6.66 -18.50 -10.46
N GLY A 511 -6.78 -19.81 -10.44
CA GLY A 511 -7.26 -20.55 -9.28
C GLY A 511 -8.74 -20.32 -8.92
N THR A 512 -9.52 -19.66 -9.78
CA THR A 512 -10.92 -19.31 -9.48
C THR A 512 -11.91 -20.40 -9.85
N LYS A 513 -11.60 -21.20 -10.86
CA LYS A 513 -12.50 -22.20 -11.45
C LYS A 513 -12.36 -23.59 -10.79
N HIS A 514 -11.23 -23.94 -10.22
CA HIS A 514 -10.78 -25.30 -9.90
C HIS A 514 -11.76 -26.08 -9.01
N ILE A 515 -12.17 -25.51 -7.87
CA ILE A 515 -13.07 -26.17 -6.92
C ILE A 515 -14.45 -26.44 -7.55
N VAL A 516 -14.97 -25.49 -8.33
CA VAL A 516 -16.28 -25.61 -8.97
C VAL A 516 -16.21 -26.58 -10.15
N PHE A 517 -15.19 -26.49 -11.00
CA PHE A 517 -15.04 -27.35 -12.18
C PHE A 517 -14.75 -28.80 -11.82
N ARG A 518 -14.23 -29.08 -10.62
CA ARG A 518 -14.12 -30.44 -10.11
C ARG A 518 -15.48 -31.16 -10.07
N THR A 519 -16.59 -30.44 -9.94
CA THR A 519 -17.95 -31.04 -9.99
C THR A 519 -18.31 -31.57 -11.37
N ASP A 520 -17.64 -31.12 -12.45
CA ASP A 520 -17.87 -31.57 -13.81
C ASP A 520 -17.48 -33.06 -14.00
N GLN A 521 -16.64 -33.60 -13.09
CA GLN A 521 -16.37 -35.04 -13.02
C GLN A 521 -17.67 -35.88 -12.97
N LEU A 522 -18.77 -35.33 -12.44
CA LEU A 522 -20.07 -35.98 -12.46
C LEU A 522 -20.69 -36.06 -13.87
N LEU A 523 -20.25 -35.23 -14.84
CA LEU A 523 -20.71 -35.21 -16.20
C LEU A 523 -19.86 -36.06 -17.14
N ASP A 524 -18.54 -35.94 -17.05
CA ASP A 524 -17.58 -36.51 -17.98
C ASP A 524 -16.69 -37.61 -17.40
N GLY A 525 -16.62 -37.72 -16.05
CA GLY A 525 -15.83 -38.72 -15.36
C GLY A 525 -14.34 -38.38 -15.30
N VAL A 526 -13.94 -37.16 -15.72
CA VAL A 526 -12.56 -36.73 -15.73
C VAL A 526 -12.22 -36.09 -14.36
N GLU A 527 -11.19 -36.60 -13.71
CA GLU A 527 -10.69 -36.01 -12.47
C GLU A 527 -9.90 -34.75 -12.77
N ARG A 528 -10.17 -33.67 -12.01
CA ARG A 528 -9.53 -32.37 -12.14
C ARG A 528 -8.80 -32.02 -10.87
N SER A 529 -7.58 -31.52 -11.01
CA SER A 529 -6.80 -30.95 -9.89
C SER A 529 -7.47 -29.65 -9.42
N VAL A 530 -7.28 -29.33 -8.15
CA VAL A 530 -7.62 -28.02 -7.54
C VAL A 530 -6.40 -27.15 -7.36
N GLU A 531 -5.24 -27.61 -7.85
CA GLU A 531 -3.95 -26.91 -7.77
C GLU A 531 -3.84 -25.87 -8.87
N ILE A 532 -3.16 -24.77 -8.54
CA ILE A 532 -2.83 -23.73 -9.54
C ILE A 532 -1.64 -24.19 -10.40
N SER A 533 -1.60 -23.73 -11.65
CA SER A 533 -0.48 -24.00 -12.55
C SER A 533 0.37 -22.74 -12.77
N PRO A 534 1.70 -22.88 -13.01
CA PRO A 534 2.54 -21.73 -13.32
C PRO A 534 2.08 -20.93 -14.53
N SER A 535 1.58 -21.61 -15.57
CA SER A 535 1.11 -20.96 -16.80
C SER A 535 -0.12 -20.08 -16.57
N GLU A 536 -1.13 -20.56 -15.81
CA GLU A 536 -2.30 -19.74 -15.49
C GLU A 536 -1.95 -18.57 -14.57
N VAL A 537 -0.98 -18.74 -13.65
CA VAL A 537 -0.49 -17.65 -12.80
C VAL A 537 0.17 -16.57 -13.66
N VAL A 538 1.10 -16.95 -14.54
CA VAL A 538 1.81 -16.01 -15.43
C VAL A 538 0.85 -15.31 -16.37
N ALA A 539 -0.12 -16.01 -16.95
CA ALA A 539 -1.14 -15.40 -17.81
C ALA A 539 -1.99 -14.36 -17.07
N ALA A 540 -2.17 -14.54 -15.76
CA ALA A 540 -2.98 -13.64 -14.94
C ALA A 540 -2.19 -12.49 -14.32
N LEU A 541 -0.89 -12.62 -14.09
CA LEU A 541 -0.10 -11.58 -13.45
C LEU A 541 -0.14 -10.26 -14.23
N PRO A 542 -0.16 -9.11 -13.53
CA PRO A 542 0.06 -7.80 -14.14
C PRO A 542 1.39 -7.74 -14.89
N THR A 543 1.49 -6.85 -15.85
CA THR A 543 2.76 -6.58 -16.57
C THR A 543 3.29 -5.21 -16.19
N PRO A 544 4.63 -5.02 -16.18
CA PRO A 544 5.20 -3.69 -16.02
C PRO A 544 4.66 -2.72 -17.06
N LEU A 545 4.34 -1.49 -16.63
CA LEU A 545 4.01 -0.40 -17.53
C LEU A 545 5.29 0.13 -18.17
N THR A 546 5.23 0.45 -19.46
CA THR A 546 6.35 1.07 -20.19
C THR A 546 6.69 2.44 -19.60
N ASP A 547 7.94 2.68 -19.33
CA ASP A 547 8.42 3.98 -18.90
C ASP A 547 8.35 4.98 -20.05
N THR A 548 7.54 6.02 -19.90
CA THR A 548 7.35 7.03 -20.95
C THR A 548 8.62 7.85 -21.23
N SER A 549 9.60 7.82 -20.35
CA SER A 549 10.90 8.47 -20.51
C SER A 549 11.93 7.61 -21.25
N ASP A 550 11.64 6.32 -21.47
CA ASP A 550 12.51 5.41 -22.22
C ASP A 550 12.58 5.81 -23.71
N PRO A 551 13.77 5.80 -24.32
CA PRO A 551 13.91 6.10 -25.75
C PRO A 551 13.01 5.27 -26.67
N GLY A 552 12.72 4.01 -26.28
CA GLY A 552 11.86 3.09 -26.99
C GLY A 552 10.35 3.28 -26.79
N ALA A 553 9.92 4.15 -25.88
CA ALA A 553 8.52 4.26 -25.46
C ALA A 553 7.56 4.57 -26.63
N ALA A 554 7.94 5.49 -27.50
CA ALA A 554 7.14 5.87 -28.66
C ALA A 554 6.96 4.69 -29.65
N LEU A 555 8.02 3.92 -29.90
CA LEU A 555 7.99 2.74 -30.75
C LEU A 555 7.06 1.66 -30.14
N LEU A 556 7.21 1.38 -28.85
CA LEU A 556 6.43 0.36 -28.15
C LEU A 556 4.93 0.70 -28.11
N SER A 557 4.60 1.98 -27.98
CA SER A 557 3.21 2.44 -28.03
C SER A 557 2.57 2.22 -29.41
N ALA A 558 3.33 2.39 -30.47
CA ALA A 558 2.87 2.17 -31.85
C ALA A 558 2.77 0.66 -32.20
N ALA A 559 3.61 -0.18 -31.57
CA ALA A 559 3.71 -1.61 -31.87
C ALA A 559 2.66 -2.48 -31.13
N SER A 560 1.84 -1.90 -30.27
CA SER A 560 0.92 -2.65 -29.39
C SER A 560 -0.12 -3.53 -30.12
N PHE A 561 -0.32 -3.36 -31.42
CA PHE A 561 -1.30 -4.10 -32.22
C PHE A 561 -0.66 -4.96 -33.32
N THR A 562 0.65 -5.16 -33.27
CA THR A 562 1.39 -5.92 -34.28
C THR A 562 1.43 -7.40 -33.91
N GLU A 563 1.38 -8.32 -34.90
CA GLU A 563 1.62 -9.74 -34.66
C GLU A 563 3.00 -9.95 -34.00
N THR A 564 3.13 -11.00 -33.17
CA THR A 564 4.36 -11.21 -32.38
C THR A 564 5.60 -11.36 -33.25
N SER A 565 5.51 -11.97 -34.41
CA SER A 565 6.63 -12.07 -35.36
C SER A 565 7.08 -10.70 -35.89
N ASP A 566 6.13 -9.87 -36.33
CA ASP A 566 6.40 -8.53 -36.82
C ASP A 566 6.89 -7.60 -35.71
N LEU A 567 6.36 -7.79 -34.52
CA LEU A 567 6.85 -7.10 -33.31
C LEU A 567 8.33 -7.44 -33.07
N MET A 568 8.70 -8.73 -33.07
CA MET A 568 10.08 -9.17 -32.86
C MET A 568 11.03 -8.62 -33.93
N ASP A 569 10.64 -8.61 -35.20
CA ASP A 569 11.43 -8.04 -36.29
C ASP A 569 11.62 -6.52 -36.13
N THR A 570 10.56 -5.84 -35.72
CA THR A 570 10.58 -4.39 -35.41
C THR A 570 11.51 -4.08 -34.24
N LEU A 571 11.42 -4.83 -33.16
CA LEU A 571 12.25 -4.64 -31.97
C LEU A 571 13.73 -4.99 -32.25
N ASN A 572 13.99 -6.07 -33.00
CA ASN A 572 15.35 -6.42 -33.45
C ASN A 572 15.96 -5.33 -34.36
N SER A 573 15.15 -4.70 -35.19
CA SER A 573 15.59 -3.57 -36.02
C SER A 573 15.88 -2.33 -35.16
N ALA A 574 15.03 -2.06 -34.19
CA ALA A 574 15.19 -0.94 -33.26
C ALA A 574 16.47 -1.07 -32.40
N MET A 575 16.80 -2.28 -31.95
CA MET A 575 18.02 -2.54 -31.17
C MET A 575 19.32 -2.24 -31.94
N ARG A 576 19.25 -2.16 -33.27
CA ARG A 576 20.39 -1.78 -34.12
C ARG A 576 20.52 -0.27 -34.27
N ASN A 577 19.54 0.49 -33.84
CA ASN A 577 19.58 1.95 -33.89
C ASN A 577 20.35 2.51 -32.68
N PRO A 578 21.41 3.31 -32.87
CA PRO A 578 22.19 3.92 -31.79
C PRO A 578 21.35 4.76 -30.82
N ASP A 579 20.28 5.40 -31.32
CA ASP A 579 19.38 6.21 -30.47
C ASP A 579 18.60 5.36 -29.46
N MET A 580 18.46 4.06 -29.73
CA MET A 580 17.74 3.10 -28.88
C MET A 580 18.68 2.23 -28.00
N GLU A 581 20.01 2.41 -28.12
CA GLU A 581 21.01 1.60 -27.42
C GLU A 581 20.79 1.58 -25.88
N ASN A 582 20.35 2.71 -25.34
CA ASN A 582 20.10 2.87 -23.91
C ASN A 582 18.68 2.48 -23.46
N SER A 583 17.81 2.01 -24.38
CA SER A 583 16.47 1.58 -24.00
C SER A 583 16.51 0.36 -23.10
N VAL A 584 15.76 0.43 -22.01
CA VAL A 584 15.49 -0.68 -21.07
C VAL A 584 14.24 -1.45 -21.52
N GLU A 585 13.25 -0.73 -22.04
CA GLU A 585 11.93 -1.27 -22.36
C GLU A 585 11.95 -2.17 -23.60
N ILE A 586 12.75 -1.83 -24.64
CA ILE A 586 12.81 -2.65 -25.87
C ILE A 586 13.25 -4.09 -25.58
N PRO A 587 14.42 -4.35 -24.95
CA PRO A 587 14.86 -5.71 -24.69
C PRO A 587 13.94 -6.47 -23.73
N LEU A 588 13.34 -5.80 -22.75
CA LEU A 588 12.39 -6.43 -21.84
C LEU A 588 11.04 -6.75 -22.52
N THR A 589 10.62 -5.95 -23.51
CA THR A 589 9.47 -6.27 -24.36
C THR A 589 9.76 -7.48 -25.26
N MET A 590 11.00 -7.65 -25.75
CA MET A 590 11.40 -8.86 -26.47
C MET A 590 11.33 -10.11 -25.60
N VAL A 591 11.83 -10.02 -24.35
CA VAL A 591 11.67 -11.11 -23.37
C VAL A 591 10.21 -11.48 -23.19
N ARG A 592 9.34 -10.49 -23.03
CA ARG A 592 7.91 -10.71 -22.88
C ARG A 592 7.29 -11.35 -24.12
N ALA A 593 7.65 -10.88 -25.32
CA ALA A 593 7.15 -11.45 -26.57
C ALA A 593 7.52 -12.93 -26.73
N HIS A 594 8.74 -13.34 -26.33
CA HIS A 594 9.13 -14.75 -26.25
C HIS A 594 8.28 -15.54 -25.27
N LEU A 595 7.98 -14.97 -24.09
CA LEU A 595 7.15 -15.63 -23.07
C LEU A 595 5.69 -15.80 -23.54
N ASP A 596 5.13 -14.79 -24.21
CA ASP A 596 3.75 -14.81 -24.71
C ASP A 596 3.55 -15.89 -25.81
N VAL A 597 4.60 -16.28 -26.54
CA VAL A 597 4.57 -17.41 -27.51
C VAL A 597 5.12 -18.73 -26.95
N GLY A 598 5.41 -18.79 -25.64
CA GLY A 598 5.86 -20.00 -24.96
C GLY A 598 7.35 -20.34 -25.14
N GLN A 599 8.14 -19.44 -25.69
CA GLN A 599 9.59 -19.60 -25.88
C GLN A 599 10.34 -19.22 -24.60
N THR A 600 10.20 -20.04 -23.57
CA THR A 600 10.77 -19.78 -22.22
C THR A 600 12.30 -19.86 -22.20
N VAL A 601 12.90 -20.72 -23.05
CA VAL A 601 14.36 -20.89 -23.12
C VAL A 601 14.99 -19.64 -23.72
N GLU A 602 14.47 -19.17 -24.84
CA GLU A 602 14.93 -17.98 -25.55
C GLU A 602 14.78 -16.72 -24.66
N ALA A 603 13.64 -16.62 -23.93
CA ALA A 603 13.43 -15.55 -22.96
C ALA A 603 14.47 -15.55 -21.85
N LYS A 604 14.85 -16.75 -21.36
CA LYS A 604 15.87 -16.92 -20.33
C LYS A 604 17.26 -16.52 -20.82
N GLU A 605 17.66 -17.00 -22.01
CA GLU A 605 18.95 -16.67 -22.62
C GLU A 605 19.08 -15.16 -22.86
N LEU A 606 18.01 -14.53 -23.34
CA LEU A 606 17.98 -13.08 -23.51
C LEU A 606 18.13 -12.34 -22.19
N LEU A 607 17.43 -12.76 -21.13
CA LEU A 607 17.59 -12.16 -19.79
C LEU A 607 19.01 -12.30 -19.24
N GLU A 608 19.62 -13.49 -19.36
CA GLU A 608 21.01 -13.72 -18.95
C GLU A 608 21.98 -12.78 -19.66
N SER A 609 21.75 -12.49 -20.94
CA SER A 609 22.54 -11.50 -21.70
C SER A 609 22.35 -10.06 -21.23
N LEU A 610 21.18 -9.73 -20.63
CA LEU A 610 20.84 -8.41 -20.14
C LEU A 610 21.28 -8.15 -18.69
N GLU A 611 21.61 -9.19 -17.91
CA GLU A 611 21.95 -9.09 -16.50
C GLU A 611 23.07 -8.08 -16.20
N PRO A 612 24.21 -8.01 -16.97
CA PRO A 612 25.27 -7.05 -16.69
C PRO A 612 24.81 -5.60 -16.77
N ARG A 613 23.78 -5.30 -17.59
CA ARG A 613 23.24 -3.96 -17.81
C ARG A 613 22.04 -3.66 -16.92
N LEU A 614 21.12 -4.61 -16.77
CA LEU A 614 19.82 -4.43 -16.14
C LEU A 614 19.65 -5.15 -14.81
N GLY A 615 20.66 -5.85 -14.30
CA GLY A 615 20.58 -6.67 -13.10
C GLY A 615 20.17 -5.94 -11.80
N ASN A 616 20.17 -4.60 -11.81
CA ASN A 616 19.65 -3.78 -10.70
C ASN A 616 18.25 -3.21 -10.97
N ASP A 617 17.69 -3.40 -12.18
CA ASP A 617 16.35 -2.90 -12.52
C ASP A 617 15.26 -3.86 -12.02
N TRP A 618 14.23 -3.32 -11.38
CA TRP A 618 13.13 -4.13 -10.87
C TRP A 618 12.35 -4.86 -11.97
N ARG A 619 12.30 -4.32 -13.20
CA ARG A 619 11.65 -4.94 -14.36
C ARG A 619 12.40 -6.18 -14.82
N PHE A 620 13.73 -6.13 -14.76
CA PHE A 620 14.57 -7.32 -15.00
C PHE A 620 14.23 -8.43 -14.01
N HIS A 621 14.19 -8.12 -12.72
CA HIS A 621 13.82 -9.11 -11.69
C HIS A 621 12.38 -9.62 -11.85
N TRP A 622 11.45 -8.76 -12.28
CA TRP A 622 10.09 -9.19 -12.57
C TRP A 622 10.04 -10.26 -13.65
N HIS A 623 10.68 -10.01 -14.82
CA HIS A 623 10.71 -10.95 -15.93
C HIS A 623 11.50 -12.22 -15.59
N SER A 624 12.59 -12.12 -14.83
CA SER A 624 13.32 -13.28 -14.31
C SER A 624 12.45 -14.14 -13.39
N GLY A 625 11.61 -13.52 -12.56
CA GLY A 625 10.63 -14.22 -11.74
C GLY A 625 9.60 -14.98 -12.58
N VAL A 626 9.09 -14.34 -13.64
CA VAL A 626 8.13 -14.96 -14.58
C VAL A 626 8.76 -16.15 -15.32
N VAL A 627 10.00 -16.01 -15.80
CA VAL A 627 10.75 -17.12 -16.41
C VAL A 627 10.97 -18.26 -15.40
N GLY A 628 11.31 -17.92 -14.16
CA GLY A 628 11.46 -18.91 -13.08
C GLY A 628 10.18 -19.71 -12.84
N LEU A 629 9.00 -19.05 -12.84
CA LEU A 629 7.70 -19.73 -12.72
C LEU A 629 7.48 -20.72 -13.87
N LEU A 630 7.68 -20.30 -15.12
CA LEU A 630 7.44 -21.16 -16.30
C LEU A 630 8.47 -22.28 -16.43
N SER A 631 9.69 -22.07 -15.94
CA SER A 631 10.74 -23.09 -15.88
C SER A 631 10.60 -24.07 -14.70
N GLY A 632 9.64 -23.83 -13.78
CA GLY A 632 9.47 -24.66 -12.57
C GLY A 632 10.51 -24.37 -11.48
N ASP A 633 11.34 -23.34 -11.63
CA ASP A 633 12.31 -22.88 -10.62
C ASP A 633 11.66 -21.83 -9.71
N PHE A 634 10.78 -22.32 -8.82
CA PHE A 634 9.99 -21.45 -7.95
C PHE A 634 10.86 -20.76 -6.87
N ALA A 635 11.99 -21.33 -6.49
CA ALA A 635 12.91 -20.70 -5.54
C ALA A 635 13.56 -19.44 -6.13
N THR A 636 14.02 -19.52 -7.37
CA THR A 636 14.53 -18.34 -8.11
C THR A 636 13.42 -17.33 -8.35
N ALA A 637 12.22 -17.77 -8.73
CA ALA A 637 11.07 -16.89 -8.91
C ALA A 637 10.74 -16.12 -7.61
N GLN A 638 10.70 -16.79 -6.46
CA GLN A 638 10.48 -16.19 -5.14
C GLN A 638 11.53 -15.12 -4.84
N ALA A 639 12.82 -15.44 -5.02
CA ALA A 639 13.91 -14.50 -4.79
C ALA A 639 13.79 -13.25 -5.66
N CYS A 640 13.46 -13.41 -6.94
CA CYS A 640 13.28 -12.32 -7.89
C CYS A 640 12.07 -11.43 -7.52
N PHE A 641 10.90 -12.00 -7.26
CA PHE A 641 9.73 -11.22 -6.86
C PHE A 641 9.91 -10.55 -5.49
N ASN A 642 10.67 -11.15 -4.57
CA ASN A 642 11.00 -10.51 -3.30
C ASN A 642 11.90 -9.29 -3.49
N LYS A 643 12.86 -9.33 -4.45
CA LYS A 643 13.64 -8.13 -4.84
C LYS A 643 12.73 -7.04 -5.41
N VAL A 644 11.77 -7.40 -6.27
CA VAL A 644 10.77 -6.43 -6.79
C VAL A 644 9.96 -5.83 -5.64
N LEU A 645 9.51 -6.64 -4.69
CA LEU A 645 8.75 -6.17 -3.53
C LEU A 645 9.58 -5.27 -2.60
N PHE A 646 10.88 -5.50 -2.48
CA PHE A 646 11.78 -4.61 -1.75
C PHE A 646 11.90 -3.25 -2.45
N ILE A 647 12.01 -3.25 -3.79
CA ILE A 647 12.11 -2.02 -4.59
C ILE A 647 10.76 -1.28 -4.65
N LEU A 648 9.64 -2.00 -4.74
CA LEU A 648 8.30 -1.46 -4.91
C LEU A 648 7.34 -1.95 -3.80
N PRO A 649 7.57 -1.57 -2.53
CA PRO A 649 6.80 -2.10 -1.40
C PRO A 649 5.33 -1.65 -1.38
N GLY A 650 4.98 -0.55 -2.05
CA GLY A 650 3.62 -0.04 -2.17
C GLY A 650 2.78 -0.72 -3.26
N GLU A 651 3.38 -1.51 -4.17
CA GLU A 651 2.68 -2.14 -5.29
C GLU A 651 2.04 -3.48 -4.89
N PRO A 652 0.81 -3.79 -5.35
CA PRO A 652 0.16 -5.07 -5.10
C PRO A 652 0.68 -6.21 -5.98
N ALA A 653 1.19 -5.91 -7.19
CA ALA A 653 1.62 -6.92 -8.16
C ALA A 653 2.72 -7.86 -7.63
N PRO A 654 3.84 -7.39 -7.03
CA PRO A 654 4.85 -8.28 -6.50
C PRO A 654 4.36 -9.10 -5.29
N LYS A 655 3.40 -8.57 -4.52
CA LYS A 655 2.76 -9.31 -3.42
C LYS A 655 1.92 -10.48 -3.95
N LEU A 656 1.16 -10.24 -5.02
CA LEU A 656 0.37 -11.28 -5.68
C LEU A 656 1.26 -12.37 -6.29
N ALA A 657 2.33 -11.97 -6.98
CA ALA A 657 3.29 -12.89 -7.60
C ALA A 657 3.99 -13.76 -6.55
N LEU A 658 4.46 -13.17 -5.44
CA LEU A 658 5.04 -13.91 -4.32
C LEU A 658 4.05 -14.89 -3.69
N ALA A 659 2.82 -14.44 -3.41
CA ALA A 659 1.80 -15.30 -2.82
C ALA A 659 1.51 -16.54 -3.68
N ALA A 660 1.44 -16.36 -5.00
CA ALA A 660 1.26 -17.46 -5.94
C ALA A 660 2.49 -18.38 -6.00
N THR A 661 3.70 -17.80 -5.94
CA THR A 661 4.96 -18.56 -5.94
C THR A 661 5.09 -19.40 -4.67
N ASP A 662 4.75 -18.85 -3.51
CA ASP A 662 4.75 -19.58 -2.24
C ASP A 662 3.72 -20.74 -2.25
N GLU A 663 2.54 -20.52 -2.84
CA GLU A 663 1.55 -21.59 -3.05
C GLU A 663 2.08 -22.69 -3.97
N LEU A 664 2.76 -22.34 -5.07
CA LEU A 664 3.40 -23.31 -5.97
C LEU A 664 4.54 -24.08 -5.30
N LEU A 665 5.32 -23.43 -4.43
CA LEU A 665 6.34 -24.10 -3.61
C LEU A 665 5.72 -25.11 -2.64
N LEU A 666 4.60 -24.76 -1.98
CA LEU A 666 3.86 -25.67 -1.11
C LEU A 666 3.27 -26.86 -1.89
N GLN A 667 2.81 -26.66 -3.12
CA GLN A 667 2.35 -27.72 -4.03
C GLN A 667 3.51 -28.62 -4.44
N GLN A 668 4.67 -28.06 -4.82
CA GLN A 668 5.87 -28.81 -5.17
C GLN A 668 6.37 -29.70 -4.02
N GLN A 669 6.24 -29.19 -2.78
CA GLN A 669 6.59 -29.95 -1.57
C GLN A 669 5.52 -30.97 -1.14
N GLY A 670 4.34 -30.97 -1.78
CA GLY A 670 3.24 -31.89 -1.46
C GLY A 670 2.54 -31.59 -0.13
N VAL A 671 2.68 -30.37 0.40
CA VAL A 671 2.10 -29.95 1.70
C VAL A 671 1.01 -28.87 1.57
N ASN A 672 0.59 -28.57 0.34
CA ASN A 672 -0.39 -27.54 0.03
C ASN A 672 -1.75 -27.74 0.75
N THR A 673 -2.14 -28.97 1.05
CA THR A 673 -3.40 -29.29 1.77
C THR A 673 -3.19 -29.61 3.25
N SER A 674 -1.95 -29.61 3.74
CA SER A 674 -1.62 -29.95 5.12
C SER A 674 -1.82 -28.74 6.04
N LYS A 675 -2.28 -28.98 7.26
CA LYS A 675 -2.30 -27.97 8.32
C LYS A 675 -0.87 -27.79 8.85
N LEU A 676 -0.33 -26.59 8.74
CA LEU A 676 1.06 -26.24 9.04
C LEU A 676 1.19 -25.25 10.20
N LEU A 677 0.25 -24.32 10.33
CA LEU A 677 0.33 -23.22 11.28
C LEU A 677 -0.17 -23.63 12.67
N ASP A 678 0.46 -23.10 13.71
CA ASP A 678 -0.07 -23.14 15.06
C ASP A 678 -1.29 -22.20 15.22
N THR A 679 -1.88 -22.16 16.41
CA THR A 679 -3.12 -21.39 16.66
C THR A 679 -2.87 -19.89 16.55
N GLU A 680 -1.72 -19.42 16.96
CA GLU A 680 -1.38 -18.00 17.03
C GLU A 680 -1.06 -17.45 15.62
N ALA A 681 -0.16 -18.11 14.90
CA ALA A 681 0.13 -17.80 13.50
C ALA A 681 -1.12 -17.88 12.62
N THR A 682 -1.97 -18.90 12.83
CA THR A 682 -3.24 -19.05 12.13
C THR A 682 -4.17 -17.85 12.37
N ARG A 683 -4.29 -17.36 13.62
CA ARG A 683 -5.08 -16.17 13.95
C ARG A 683 -4.55 -14.92 13.26
N ALA A 684 -3.24 -14.70 13.34
CA ALA A 684 -2.58 -13.55 12.71
C ALA A 684 -2.75 -13.56 11.18
N ALA A 685 -2.52 -14.70 10.53
CA ALA A 685 -2.66 -14.82 9.08
C ALA A 685 -4.11 -14.69 8.59
N SER A 686 -5.08 -15.24 9.36
CA SER A 686 -6.50 -15.25 8.97
C SER A 686 -7.23 -13.93 9.20
N ALA A 687 -6.69 -13.02 10.01
CA ALA A 687 -7.36 -11.75 10.34
C ALA A 687 -7.74 -10.93 9.11
N LEU A 688 -6.93 -10.95 8.07
CA LEU A 688 -7.18 -10.21 6.82
C LEU A 688 -8.39 -10.74 6.03
N ALA A 689 -8.82 -11.98 6.26
CA ALA A 689 -10.06 -12.50 5.68
C ALA A 689 -11.30 -11.70 6.15
N TYR A 690 -11.24 -11.21 7.39
CA TYR A 690 -12.32 -10.44 8.04
C TYR A 690 -12.09 -8.92 7.94
N ALA A 691 -11.03 -8.46 7.34
CA ALA A 691 -10.56 -7.07 7.41
C ALA A 691 -10.47 -6.55 8.87
N GLN A 692 -10.03 -7.42 9.78
CA GLN A 692 -9.88 -7.12 11.20
C GLN A 692 -8.40 -6.88 11.53
N ARG A 693 -8.16 -5.92 12.40
CA ARG A 693 -6.86 -5.72 13.01
C ARG A 693 -6.58 -6.87 13.98
N VAL A 694 -5.42 -7.50 13.85
CA VAL A 694 -4.89 -8.38 14.90
C VAL A 694 -4.15 -7.52 15.90
N PRO A 695 -4.41 -7.63 17.22
CA PRO A 695 -3.57 -7.00 18.21
C PRO A 695 -2.13 -7.48 18.05
N VAL A 696 -1.20 -6.54 17.96
CA VAL A 696 0.22 -6.85 17.72
C VAL A 696 0.83 -7.66 18.86
N ASP A 697 0.31 -7.47 20.07
CA ASP A 697 0.75 -8.19 21.28
C ASP A 697 0.43 -9.69 21.21
N ASP A 698 -0.58 -10.09 20.43
CA ASP A 698 -0.97 -11.49 20.24
C ASP A 698 -0.16 -12.21 19.13
N TYR A 699 0.79 -11.50 18.49
CA TYR A 699 1.49 -11.97 17.33
C TYR A 699 2.97 -12.22 17.58
N SER A 700 3.34 -13.45 17.87
CA SER A 700 4.75 -13.85 18.03
C SER A 700 5.51 -13.94 16.70
N GLY A 701 4.81 -13.97 15.58
CA GLY A 701 5.39 -14.14 14.25
C GLY A 701 5.88 -15.57 13.98
N VAL A 702 5.89 -15.95 12.73
CA VAL A 702 6.53 -17.18 12.27
C VAL A 702 7.96 -16.84 11.91
N PRO A 703 8.98 -17.50 12.48
CA PRO A 703 10.37 -17.23 12.16
C PRO A 703 10.64 -17.37 10.66
N GLY A 704 11.32 -16.37 10.09
CA GLY A 704 11.75 -16.40 8.69
C GLY A 704 10.67 -16.10 7.65
N TRP A 705 9.45 -15.72 8.05
CA TRP A 705 8.39 -15.39 7.08
C TRP A 705 8.63 -14.09 6.30
N ASP A 706 9.46 -13.21 6.81
CA ASP A 706 9.81 -11.90 6.23
C ASP A 706 10.97 -11.98 5.23
N HIS A 707 11.59 -13.15 5.09
CA HIS A 707 12.67 -13.38 4.14
C HIS A 707 12.31 -14.47 3.12
N VAL A 708 13.17 -14.62 2.12
CA VAL A 708 13.10 -15.73 1.17
C VAL A 708 13.41 -17.02 1.91
N THR A 709 12.49 -17.99 1.92
CA THR A 709 12.61 -19.25 2.64
C THR A 709 11.88 -20.37 1.91
N LEU A 710 12.32 -21.60 2.14
CA LEU A 710 11.65 -22.82 1.68
C LEU A 710 10.96 -23.58 2.82
N ASP A 711 10.94 -23.01 4.03
CA ASP A 711 10.22 -23.60 5.17
C ASP A 711 8.72 -23.59 4.92
N PRO A 712 8.03 -24.74 4.97
CA PRO A 712 6.60 -24.81 4.66
C PRO A 712 5.70 -23.95 5.56
N VAL A 713 6.07 -23.81 6.85
CA VAL A 713 5.31 -23.01 7.81
C VAL A 713 5.39 -21.53 7.45
N ALA A 714 6.59 -21.04 7.17
CA ALA A 714 6.82 -19.67 6.76
C ALA A 714 6.20 -19.37 5.39
N LEU A 715 6.29 -20.31 4.43
CA LEU A 715 5.64 -20.17 3.11
C LEU A 715 4.12 -20.05 3.23
N ARG A 716 3.48 -20.91 4.05
CA ARG A 716 2.03 -20.87 4.29
C ARG A 716 1.61 -19.54 4.91
N PHE A 717 2.33 -19.11 5.93
CA PHE A 717 2.05 -17.85 6.61
C PHE A 717 2.20 -16.65 5.67
N HIS A 718 3.30 -16.62 4.90
CA HIS A 718 3.61 -15.58 3.95
C HIS A 718 2.56 -15.52 2.82
N ALA A 719 2.21 -16.67 2.22
CA ALA A 719 1.16 -16.74 1.20
C ALA A 719 -0.19 -16.20 1.72
N MET A 720 -0.63 -16.63 2.91
CA MET A 720 -1.88 -16.14 3.51
C MET A 720 -1.84 -14.63 3.76
N ARG A 721 -0.75 -14.11 4.28
CA ARG A 721 -0.58 -12.66 4.53
C ARG A 721 -0.62 -11.87 3.23
N LEU A 722 0.14 -12.27 2.22
CA LEU A 722 0.23 -11.56 0.95
C LEU A 722 -1.08 -11.59 0.16
N TYR A 723 -1.71 -12.76 0.02
CA TYR A 723 -3.05 -12.84 -0.58
C TYR A 723 -4.06 -11.97 0.18
N GLY A 724 -4.01 -12.02 1.52
CA GLY A 724 -4.88 -11.23 2.38
C GLY A 724 -4.67 -9.72 2.21
N LEU A 725 -3.42 -9.25 2.11
CA LEU A 725 -3.07 -7.84 1.89
C LEU A 725 -3.56 -7.35 0.52
N VAL A 726 -3.29 -8.12 -0.54
CA VAL A 726 -3.76 -7.77 -1.88
C VAL A 726 -5.28 -7.72 -1.91
N TRP A 727 -5.97 -8.69 -1.31
CA TRP A 727 -7.43 -8.73 -1.25
C TRP A 727 -8.03 -7.61 -0.40
N ALA A 728 -7.38 -7.23 0.70
CA ALA A 728 -7.83 -6.13 1.56
C ALA A 728 -7.70 -4.76 0.86
N THR A 729 -6.66 -4.58 0.06
CA THR A 729 -6.37 -3.29 -0.60
C THR A 729 -7.04 -3.14 -1.95
N ASN A 730 -7.21 -4.24 -2.72
CA ASN A 730 -7.76 -4.19 -4.07
C ASN A 730 -8.82 -5.28 -4.32
N PRO A 731 -10.12 -4.94 -4.24
CA PRO A 731 -11.21 -5.89 -4.42
C PRO A 731 -11.39 -6.34 -5.88
N THR A 732 -10.67 -5.77 -6.83
CA THR A 732 -10.69 -6.21 -8.25
C THR A 732 -9.76 -7.39 -8.50
N THR A 733 -8.76 -7.61 -7.64
CA THR A 733 -7.81 -8.73 -7.74
C THR A 733 -8.41 -10.00 -7.16
N VAL A 734 -9.38 -10.58 -7.88
CA VAL A 734 -10.18 -11.72 -7.39
C VAL A 734 -9.34 -12.97 -7.14
N SER A 735 -8.25 -13.19 -7.90
CA SER A 735 -7.33 -14.32 -7.68
C SER A 735 -6.79 -14.37 -6.26
N SER A 736 -6.56 -13.20 -5.62
CA SER A 736 -6.10 -13.13 -4.23
C SER A 736 -7.14 -13.64 -3.23
N ALA A 737 -8.44 -13.39 -3.47
CA ALA A 737 -9.52 -13.92 -2.64
C ALA A 737 -9.58 -15.45 -2.69
N PHE A 738 -9.47 -16.03 -3.89
CA PHE A 738 -9.48 -17.47 -4.06
C PHE A 738 -8.20 -18.13 -3.55
N GLY A 739 -7.03 -17.49 -3.75
CA GLY A 739 -5.75 -17.92 -3.17
C GLY A 739 -5.83 -17.96 -1.64
N LEU A 740 -6.27 -16.85 -1.03
CA LEU A 740 -6.47 -16.79 0.42
C LEU A 740 -7.44 -17.88 0.90
N ALA A 741 -8.55 -18.11 0.19
CA ALA A 741 -9.51 -19.13 0.57
C ALA A 741 -8.91 -20.54 0.52
N ARG A 742 -8.07 -20.87 -0.49
CA ARG A 742 -7.38 -22.17 -0.56
C ARG A 742 -6.43 -22.38 0.62
N GLN A 743 -5.63 -21.34 0.96
CA GLN A 743 -4.71 -21.41 2.09
C GLN A 743 -5.45 -21.55 3.43
N LEU A 744 -6.56 -20.80 3.62
CA LEU A 744 -7.42 -20.91 4.80
C LEU A 744 -8.07 -22.30 4.93
N MET A 745 -8.48 -22.90 3.80
CA MET A 745 -9.01 -24.27 3.79
C MET A 745 -7.98 -25.30 4.25
N ALA A 746 -6.73 -25.16 3.80
CA ALA A 746 -5.63 -26.05 4.20
C ALA A 746 -5.38 -26.00 5.72
N GLU A 747 -5.58 -24.84 6.35
CA GLU A 747 -5.52 -24.67 7.81
C GLU A 747 -6.83 -25.08 8.55
N GLY A 748 -7.85 -25.55 7.83
CA GLY A 748 -9.14 -25.95 8.42
C GLY A 748 -10.05 -24.76 8.77
N LEU A 749 -9.72 -23.55 8.35
CA LEU A 749 -10.46 -22.32 8.62
C LEU A 749 -11.60 -22.09 7.62
N ILE A 750 -12.55 -23.01 7.58
CA ILE A 750 -13.64 -23.03 6.59
C ILE A 750 -14.47 -21.75 6.61
N ASP A 751 -14.84 -21.24 7.78
CA ASP A 751 -15.68 -20.04 7.89
C ASP A 751 -14.93 -18.76 7.46
N SER A 752 -13.63 -18.68 7.71
CA SER A 752 -12.76 -17.60 7.23
C SER A 752 -12.62 -17.61 5.69
N ALA A 753 -12.46 -18.81 5.10
CA ALA A 753 -12.39 -18.97 3.64
C ALA A 753 -13.71 -18.53 2.96
N VAL A 754 -14.84 -18.90 3.54
CA VAL A 754 -16.16 -18.44 3.07
C VAL A 754 -16.30 -16.93 3.19
N THR A 755 -15.86 -16.33 4.30
CA THR A 755 -15.93 -14.87 4.51
C THR A 755 -15.06 -14.11 3.51
N ALA A 756 -13.85 -14.61 3.20
CA ALA A 756 -12.97 -14.00 2.21
C ALA A 756 -13.65 -13.93 0.82
N LEU A 757 -14.32 -15.02 0.40
CA LEU A 757 -15.02 -15.09 -0.88
C LEU A 757 -16.36 -14.34 -0.89
N ASP A 758 -17.05 -14.22 0.25
CA ASP A 758 -18.31 -13.45 0.37
C ASP A 758 -18.09 -11.95 0.12
N ARG A 759 -16.86 -11.46 0.21
CA ARG A 759 -16.46 -10.07 -0.10
C ARG A 759 -16.27 -9.82 -1.60
N VAL A 760 -16.34 -10.85 -2.47
CA VAL A 760 -16.27 -10.64 -3.92
C VAL A 760 -17.50 -9.84 -4.37
N PRO A 761 -17.30 -8.67 -5.03
CA PRO A 761 -18.37 -7.76 -5.38
C PRO A 761 -19.47 -8.44 -6.22
N GLN A 762 -20.74 -8.09 -5.97
CA GLN A 762 -21.88 -8.71 -6.66
C GLN A 762 -21.89 -8.45 -8.18
N ASN A 763 -21.33 -7.34 -8.62
CA ASN A 763 -21.17 -6.95 -10.00
C ASN A 763 -19.94 -7.60 -10.69
N SER A 764 -19.12 -8.31 -9.93
CA SER A 764 -17.98 -9.04 -10.51
C SER A 764 -18.48 -10.27 -11.29
N ARG A 765 -17.94 -10.48 -12.50
CA ARG A 765 -18.18 -11.72 -13.29
C ARG A 765 -17.83 -12.99 -12.51
N HIS A 766 -16.93 -12.90 -11.54
CA HIS A 766 -16.48 -14.01 -10.70
C HIS A 766 -17.36 -14.24 -9.45
N ASN A 767 -18.35 -13.37 -9.17
CA ASN A 767 -19.21 -13.52 -7.99
C ASN A 767 -19.95 -14.85 -7.99
N ARG A 768 -20.43 -15.29 -9.15
CA ARG A 768 -21.13 -16.58 -9.30
C ARG A 768 -20.22 -17.75 -8.93
N LEU A 769 -19.00 -17.78 -9.44
CA LEU A 769 -17.99 -18.79 -9.08
C LEU A 769 -17.63 -18.73 -7.58
N ALA A 770 -17.47 -17.53 -7.01
CA ALA A 770 -17.21 -17.35 -5.58
C ALA A 770 -18.36 -17.96 -4.73
N ARG A 771 -19.62 -17.71 -5.11
CA ARG A 771 -20.79 -18.28 -4.42
C ARG A 771 -20.82 -19.80 -4.50
N PHE A 772 -20.57 -20.43 -5.66
CA PHE A 772 -20.45 -21.88 -5.76
C PHE A 772 -19.29 -22.43 -4.94
N THR A 773 -18.14 -21.76 -5.01
CA THR A 773 -16.96 -22.15 -4.24
C THR A 773 -17.24 -22.10 -2.74
N THR A 774 -17.93 -21.08 -2.22
CA THR A 774 -18.32 -21.02 -0.80
C THR A 774 -19.23 -22.17 -0.39
N ILE A 775 -20.14 -22.60 -1.27
CA ILE A 775 -21.03 -23.75 -1.02
C ILE A 775 -20.19 -25.03 -0.90
N LEU A 776 -19.27 -25.25 -1.84
CA LEU A 776 -18.41 -26.43 -1.86
C LEU A 776 -17.42 -26.45 -0.69
N ILE A 777 -16.86 -25.30 -0.31
CA ILE A 777 -15.98 -25.14 0.87
C ILE A 777 -16.71 -25.54 2.15
N LEU A 778 -17.97 -25.14 2.35
CA LEU A 778 -18.75 -25.47 3.54
C LEU A 778 -18.91 -26.97 3.74
N ILE A 779 -18.80 -27.77 2.68
CA ILE A 779 -18.98 -29.22 2.68
C ILE A 779 -17.72 -30.02 2.37
N SER A 780 -16.54 -29.34 2.19
CA SER A 780 -15.31 -29.97 1.70
C SER A 780 -14.67 -30.93 2.69
N ASP A 781 -14.60 -30.54 3.97
CA ASP A 781 -13.95 -31.33 5.01
C ASP A 781 -14.97 -32.14 5.81
N ALA A 782 -14.91 -33.41 5.63
CA ALA A 782 -15.82 -34.34 6.32
C ALA A 782 -15.59 -34.37 7.84
N SER A 783 -14.39 -34.05 8.35
CA SER A 783 -14.07 -34.04 9.77
C SER A 783 -14.65 -32.81 10.48
N LEU A 784 -14.69 -31.70 9.78
CA LEU A 784 -15.21 -30.41 10.26
C LEU A 784 -16.67 -30.17 9.89
N LEU A 785 -17.32 -31.12 9.21
CA LEU A 785 -18.67 -30.99 8.70
C LEU A 785 -19.70 -31.00 9.83
N THR A 786 -20.58 -30.00 9.85
CA THR A 786 -21.69 -29.89 10.82
C THR A 786 -23.03 -29.74 10.10
N GLU A 787 -24.13 -30.04 10.77
CA GLU A 787 -25.49 -29.82 10.23
C GLU A 787 -25.69 -28.35 9.85
N THR A 788 -25.20 -27.42 10.67
CA THR A 788 -25.28 -25.97 10.39
C THR A 788 -24.60 -25.60 9.07
N ARG A 789 -23.41 -26.15 8.80
CA ARG A 789 -22.67 -25.89 7.53
C ARG A 789 -23.40 -26.49 6.35
N ILE A 790 -23.92 -27.72 6.47
CA ILE A 790 -24.72 -28.37 5.42
C ILE A 790 -25.94 -27.51 5.08
N ARG A 791 -26.70 -27.08 6.10
CA ARG A 791 -27.89 -26.25 5.90
C ARG A 791 -27.54 -24.87 5.34
N ARG A 792 -26.43 -24.29 5.77
CA ARG A 792 -25.92 -23.03 5.20
C ARG A 792 -25.57 -23.19 3.72
N ALA A 793 -24.93 -24.29 3.34
CA ALA A 793 -24.62 -24.61 1.95
C ALA A 793 -25.91 -24.80 1.13
N ALA A 794 -26.87 -25.55 1.63
CA ALA A 794 -28.16 -25.77 0.97
C ALA A 794 -28.95 -24.47 0.77
N ARG A 795 -29.04 -23.61 1.79
CA ARG A 795 -29.70 -22.29 1.68
C ARG A 795 -29.01 -21.39 0.64
N ARG A 796 -27.67 -21.36 0.63
CA ARG A 796 -26.92 -20.60 -0.38
C ARG A 796 -27.19 -21.09 -1.79
N LEU A 797 -27.21 -22.42 -1.99
CA LEU A 797 -27.51 -23.00 -3.30
C LEU A 797 -28.95 -22.69 -3.75
N ALA A 798 -29.92 -22.68 -2.82
CA ALA A 798 -31.32 -22.34 -3.12
C ALA A 798 -31.49 -20.87 -3.61
N THR A 799 -30.54 -19.98 -3.33
CA THR A 799 -30.54 -18.58 -3.81
C THR A 799 -29.83 -18.40 -5.17
N MET A 800 -29.31 -19.47 -5.77
CA MET A 800 -28.70 -19.42 -7.10
C MET A 800 -29.76 -19.43 -8.20
N PRO A 801 -29.50 -18.83 -9.36
CA PRO A 801 -30.41 -18.88 -10.50
C PRO A 801 -30.70 -20.34 -10.95
N THR A 802 -31.92 -20.60 -11.30
CA THR A 802 -32.38 -21.98 -11.68
C THR A 802 -31.83 -22.45 -13.04
N ASN A 803 -31.39 -21.53 -13.88
CA ASN A 803 -30.79 -21.83 -15.18
C ASN A 803 -29.27 -22.08 -15.11
N GLU A 804 -28.69 -22.15 -13.92
CA GLU A 804 -27.27 -22.36 -13.74
C GLU A 804 -26.85 -23.79 -14.12
N PRO A 805 -25.91 -23.98 -15.06
CA PRO A 805 -25.56 -25.31 -15.57
C PRO A 805 -25.06 -26.30 -14.49
N ARG A 806 -24.37 -25.78 -13.45
CA ARG A 806 -23.76 -26.61 -12.40
C ARG A 806 -24.63 -26.80 -11.15
N LEU A 807 -25.88 -26.32 -11.18
CA LEU A 807 -26.76 -26.37 -10.01
C LEU A 807 -26.97 -27.79 -9.50
N GLU A 808 -27.28 -28.72 -10.41
CA GLU A 808 -27.56 -30.13 -10.04
C GLU A 808 -26.30 -30.86 -9.55
N GLN A 809 -25.13 -30.58 -10.09
CA GLN A 809 -23.88 -31.15 -9.63
C GLN A 809 -23.58 -30.74 -8.18
N VAL A 810 -23.71 -29.45 -7.88
CA VAL A 810 -23.45 -28.89 -6.54
C VAL A 810 -24.56 -29.38 -5.56
N LYS A 811 -25.81 -29.52 -6.02
CA LYS A 811 -26.91 -30.11 -5.23
C LYS A 811 -26.58 -31.54 -4.81
N LEU A 812 -26.08 -32.35 -5.74
CA LEU A 812 -25.62 -33.71 -5.45
C LEU A 812 -24.47 -33.75 -4.47
N ALA A 813 -23.50 -32.80 -4.58
CA ALA A 813 -22.42 -32.71 -3.64
C ALA A 813 -22.90 -32.38 -2.21
N VAL A 814 -23.85 -31.46 -2.05
CA VAL A 814 -24.47 -31.13 -0.74
C VAL A 814 -25.24 -32.31 -0.17
N LEU A 815 -26.04 -32.99 -0.97
CA LEU A 815 -26.79 -34.20 -0.52
C LEU A 815 -25.87 -35.35 -0.12
N SER A 816 -24.76 -35.54 -0.86
CA SER A 816 -23.75 -36.57 -0.54
C SER A 816 -23.05 -36.26 0.79
N ALA A 817 -22.65 -34.98 0.99
CA ALA A 817 -22.06 -34.53 2.26
C ALA A 817 -23.04 -34.72 3.43
N ALA A 818 -24.33 -34.39 3.23
CA ALA A 818 -25.37 -34.58 4.21
C ALA A 818 -25.56 -36.06 4.58
N LEU A 819 -25.59 -36.96 3.59
CA LEU A 819 -25.69 -38.39 3.81
C LEU A 819 -24.47 -38.96 4.58
N ASN A 820 -23.30 -38.56 4.20
CA ASN A 820 -22.05 -38.98 4.86
C ASN A 820 -21.97 -38.48 6.31
N TRP A 821 -22.38 -37.26 6.56
CA TRP A 821 -22.45 -36.68 7.90
C TRP A 821 -23.49 -37.45 8.76
N LEU A 822 -24.69 -37.68 8.25
CA LEU A 822 -25.75 -38.40 8.96
C LEU A 822 -25.35 -39.83 9.32
N ARG A 823 -24.64 -40.53 8.43
CA ARG A 823 -24.11 -41.88 8.67
C ARG A 823 -23.03 -41.93 9.74
N ARG A 824 -22.17 -40.90 9.79
CA ARG A 824 -21.15 -40.80 10.86
C ARG A 824 -21.84 -40.57 12.21
N ARG A 825 -22.76 -39.62 12.28
CA ARG A 825 -23.50 -39.29 13.51
C ARG A 825 -24.40 -40.44 13.98
N GLY A 826 -24.98 -41.17 13.07
CA GLY A 826 -25.81 -42.37 13.37
C GLY A 826 -25.01 -43.50 14.04
N LYS A 827 -23.70 -43.63 13.77
CA LYS A 827 -22.81 -44.55 14.48
C LYS A 827 -22.68 -44.21 15.97
N ASP A 828 -22.76 -42.92 16.28
CA ASP A 828 -22.71 -42.42 17.66
C ASP A 828 -24.10 -42.39 18.34
N GLY A 829 -25.14 -42.97 17.70
CA GLY A 829 -26.52 -42.96 18.22
C GLY A 829 -27.23 -41.62 18.19
N LEU A 830 -26.66 -40.62 17.48
CA LEU A 830 -27.18 -39.25 17.42
C LEU A 830 -27.90 -38.99 16.10
N GLY A 831 -29.12 -38.47 16.15
CA GLY A 831 -29.89 -38.02 15.00
C GLY A 831 -29.61 -36.57 14.62
N PRO A 832 -30.22 -36.06 13.51
CA PRO A 832 -30.17 -34.65 13.17
C PRO A 832 -30.89 -33.78 14.21
N VAL A 833 -30.49 -32.54 14.38
CA VAL A 833 -31.15 -31.58 15.28
C VAL A 833 -32.48 -31.10 14.70
N SER A 834 -32.57 -31.01 13.38
CA SER A 834 -33.76 -30.57 12.66
C SER A 834 -34.17 -31.62 11.63
N THR A 835 -35.48 -31.87 11.53
CA THR A 835 -36.11 -32.76 10.52
C THR A 835 -36.43 -32.03 9.21
N GLU A 836 -36.19 -30.74 9.14
CA GLU A 836 -36.45 -29.93 7.95
C GLU A 836 -35.74 -30.52 6.71
N PRO A 837 -36.43 -30.70 5.57
CA PRO A 837 -35.83 -31.28 4.38
C PRO A 837 -34.69 -30.41 3.83
N ILE A 838 -33.72 -31.04 3.15
CA ILE A 838 -32.70 -30.35 2.38
C ILE A 838 -33.10 -30.47 0.90
N PHE A 839 -33.40 -29.35 0.27
CA PHE A 839 -34.05 -29.27 -1.04
C PHE A 839 -35.38 -30.08 -1.00
N ASP A 840 -35.54 -31.06 -1.92
CA ASP A 840 -36.69 -31.92 -2.01
C ASP A 840 -36.47 -33.27 -1.31
N ALA A 841 -35.41 -33.41 -0.50
CA ALA A 841 -35.08 -34.66 0.17
C ALA A 841 -35.27 -34.52 1.69
N GLU A 842 -36.06 -35.42 2.27
CA GLU A 842 -36.15 -35.54 3.75
C GLU A 842 -34.74 -35.72 4.33
N PHE A 843 -34.46 -35.06 5.45
CA PHE A 843 -33.18 -35.19 6.13
C PHE A 843 -33.08 -36.47 6.95
N THR A 844 -33.30 -37.57 6.24
CA THR A 844 -33.15 -38.95 6.72
C THR A 844 -32.24 -39.72 5.78
N GLU A 845 -31.63 -40.82 6.24
CA GLU A 845 -30.77 -41.62 5.34
C GLU A 845 -31.53 -42.08 4.11
N ARG A 846 -32.82 -42.50 4.26
CA ARG A 846 -33.65 -42.91 3.14
C ARG A 846 -33.99 -41.77 2.20
N GLY A 847 -34.38 -40.60 2.74
CA GLY A 847 -34.71 -39.42 1.94
C GLY A 847 -33.54 -38.89 1.13
N LEU A 848 -32.36 -38.75 1.76
CA LEU A 848 -31.12 -38.30 1.10
C LEU A 848 -30.68 -39.28 0.03
N ARG A 849 -30.78 -40.61 0.27
CA ARG A 849 -30.49 -41.64 -0.77
C ARG A 849 -31.41 -41.54 -1.97
N LEU A 850 -32.70 -41.28 -1.76
CA LEU A 850 -33.68 -41.08 -2.84
C LEU A 850 -33.42 -39.80 -3.61
N GLY A 851 -33.03 -38.71 -2.93
CA GLY A 851 -32.61 -37.45 -3.55
C GLY A 851 -31.41 -37.65 -4.45
N LEU A 852 -30.35 -38.32 -3.95
CA LEU A 852 -29.15 -38.64 -4.69
C LEU A 852 -29.42 -39.55 -5.89
N GLU A 853 -30.25 -40.61 -5.72
CA GLU A 853 -30.63 -41.50 -6.83
C GLU A 853 -31.27 -40.70 -7.96
N ARG A 854 -32.29 -39.86 -7.63
CA ARG A 854 -32.99 -39.03 -8.63
C ARG A 854 -32.04 -38.10 -9.38
N GLY A 855 -31.15 -37.39 -8.65
CA GLY A 855 -30.17 -36.47 -9.23
C GLY A 855 -29.16 -37.20 -10.12
N LEU A 856 -28.57 -38.33 -9.68
CA LEU A 856 -27.64 -39.11 -10.49
C LEU A 856 -28.29 -39.63 -11.77
N ARG A 857 -29.57 -40.08 -11.73
CA ARG A 857 -30.29 -40.46 -12.94
C ARG A 857 -30.58 -39.28 -13.86
N HIS A 858 -30.81 -38.08 -13.28
CA HIS A 858 -30.97 -36.87 -14.06
C HIS A 858 -29.68 -36.53 -14.78
N MET A 859 -28.54 -36.52 -14.09
CA MET A 859 -27.20 -36.31 -14.68
C MET A 859 -26.87 -37.35 -15.76
N ALA A 860 -27.20 -38.63 -15.52
CA ALA A 860 -27.00 -39.67 -16.51
C ALA A 860 -27.76 -39.44 -17.82
N ARG A 861 -28.90 -38.72 -17.80
CA ARG A 861 -29.61 -38.32 -19.05
C ARG A 861 -28.95 -37.15 -19.77
N GLN A 862 -28.25 -36.29 -19.04
CA GLN A 862 -27.59 -35.14 -19.64
C GLN A 862 -26.22 -35.47 -20.20
N THR A 863 -25.57 -36.54 -19.68
CA THR A 863 -24.20 -36.88 -20.08
C THR A 863 -24.13 -37.41 -21.50
N GLN A 864 -23.20 -36.92 -22.30
CA GLN A 864 -22.97 -37.33 -23.69
C GLN A 864 -22.11 -38.59 -23.81
N PHE A 865 -21.36 -38.95 -22.76
CA PHE A 865 -20.42 -40.06 -22.75
C PHE A 865 -21.09 -41.38 -22.30
N PRO A 866 -21.26 -42.38 -23.17
CA PRO A 866 -22.01 -43.60 -22.83
C PRO A 866 -21.42 -44.36 -21.65
N LEU A 867 -20.12 -44.54 -21.57
CA LEU A 867 -19.47 -45.26 -20.47
C LEU A 867 -19.67 -44.53 -19.13
N HIS A 868 -19.61 -43.25 -19.10
CA HIS A 868 -19.85 -42.44 -17.91
C HIS A 868 -21.33 -42.48 -17.50
N ARG A 869 -22.21 -42.42 -18.49
CA ARG A 869 -23.69 -42.62 -18.28
C ARG A 869 -23.98 -43.93 -17.53
N PHE A 870 -23.37 -45.04 -17.91
CA PHE A 870 -23.54 -46.31 -17.22
C PHE A 870 -22.98 -46.23 -15.79
N ARG A 871 -21.83 -45.61 -15.58
CA ARG A 871 -21.26 -45.40 -14.23
C ARG A 871 -22.20 -44.62 -13.33
N LEU A 872 -22.81 -43.53 -13.83
CA LEU A 872 -23.80 -42.73 -13.05
C LEU A 872 -25.06 -43.57 -12.70
N VAL A 873 -25.54 -44.39 -13.63
CA VAL A 873 -26.65 -45.30 -13.36
C VAL A 873 -26.28 -46.35 -12.32
N ASP A 874 -25.08 -46.91 -12.38
CA ASP A 874 -24.59 -47.85 -11.39
C ASP A 874 -24.43 -47.22 -10.01
N MET A 875 -23.94 -45.96 -9.94
CA MET A 875 -23.88 -45.18 -8.70
C MET A 875 -25.29 -44.97 -8.16
N ALA A 876 -26.26 -44.59 -9.00
CA ALA A 876 -27.67 -44.42 -8.60
C ALA A 876 -28.23 -45.72 -8.03
N ASN A 877 -27.97 -46.85 -8.66
CA ASN A 877 -28.42 -48.18 -8.20
C ASN A 877 -27.76 -48.58 -6.87
N LYS A 878 -26.47 -48.29 -6.66
CA LYS A 878 -25.74 -48.54 -5.39
C LYS A 878 -26.27 -47.71 -4.24
N ILE A 879 -26.66 -46.47 -4.51
CA ILE A 879 -27.09 -45.52 -3.47
C ILE A 879 -28.56 -45.69 -3.12
N ARG A 880 -29.36 -46.23 -4.01
CA ARG A 880 -30.80 -46.48 -3.82
C ARG A 880 -31.08 -47.18 -2.48
N PRO A 881 -32.07 -46.75 -1.71
CA PRO A 881 -32.50 -47.50 -0.51
C PRO A 881 -32.87 -48.93 -0.84
N ARG A 882 -32.34 -49.91 -0.11
CA ARG A 882 -32.81 -51.31 -0.24
C ARG A 882 -34.20 -51.40 0.38
N THR A 883 -35.18 -51.71 -0.44
CA THR A 883 -36.53 -52.05 0.02
C THR A 883 -36.57 -53.56 0.23
N TRP A 884 -36.82 -53.97 1.42
CA TRP A 884 -37.22 -55.34 1.67
C TRP A 884 -38.70 -55.40 1.27
N PHE A 885 -38.97 -55.89 0.05
CA PHE A 885 -40.22 -55.92 -0.68
C PHE A 885 -40.87 -54.67 -1.22
#